data_1a73d8b26e3c3a5aa7f531b255dbaaf5
#
_entry.id   1a73d8b26e3c3a5aa7f531b255dbaaf5
#
_cell.length_a   1.000
_cell.length_b   1.000
_cell.length_c   1.000
_cell.angle_alpha   90.00
_cell.angle_beta   90.00
_cell.angle_gamma   90.00
#
_symmetry.space_group_name_H-M   'P 1'
#
loop_
_entity.id
_entity.type
_entity.pdbx_description
1 polymer ?
#
loop_
_entity_poly.entity_id
_entity_poly.type
_entity_poly.pdbx_seq_one_letter_code
_entity_poly.pdbx_strand_id
1 'polypeptide(L)'
;MKMNRSTPFPLGATLDDEGCNFAIYAPANRDILLALFHADGSYETHQLEHEYAGIKHTHISGIHAGQKYGYLIRLNDELHYISDPYARALEGPLHYDPPFDSHKSFDLPKCVVTDTDFDWQNVTKPRIARDEMVLFETHVKGLTQLNPDVEKVLRGKYLGLVSQPMLDFYRQQNINTLQLLPIAACMHEPHLLESGKVNYWGYNPYVFMAPDPRYANKDAVNELKTTIRELHRNGIQVILDVVYNHTAEGGSNGPVFNLKALAPSYYLHHGDHYANYTGCGNTVDLSNQAALNLVMDTLRCWVEEYQIDGFRFDLAATLGRRGDEFSKEAAFFKAVAQDPVLREVKLIAEPWDIGPNGYQVGNFPFGWNETNDKLRDITRSFWRGDLGFLKEFATRLMGSRDLYSAANWPYKLTVNYITYHDGFTLQDLVSYKHKHNEANGEQNRDGHGDNRSDNYGFEGDTDSIVIRATRERQKRNFMASLLFAFGIPHILTADVLSHTQKGNNNAYCQDNDISWLNWENNETKQDFREWLAGMVAARQTYMVPFIRVFSGENRNNNRIAWRRVDGKPMEMDDWNRLSSVALHIGIGSDGPEMLYLINQTNAPARFVLPKDRQQDWRLICDTNMRHAQHGHAEGEVLQLPVSMSILYYQPKKKSA
;
A
#
# COMPACT_ATOMS: atom_id res chain seq x y z
N MET A 1 -37.97 37.74 -6.41
CA MET A 1 -37.13 37.07 -5.39
C MET A 1 -36.00 36.40 -6.13
N LYS A 2 -34.76 36.84 -5.97
CA LYS A 2 -33.59 36.06 -6.42
C LYS A 2 -33.66 34.72 -5.68
N MET A 3 -33.74 33.60 -6.38
CA MET A 3 -33.64 32.30 -5.75
C MET A 3 -32.27 32.24 -5.01
N ASN A 4 -32.32 31.93 -3.72
CA ASN A 4 -31.11 31.70 -2.95
C ASN A 4 -30.42 30.44 -3.52
N ARG A 5 -29.26 30.61 -4.15
CA ARG A 5 -28.51 29.51 -4.78
C ARG A 5 -27.54 28.82 -3.83
N SER A 6 -27.35 29.39 -2.63
CA SER A 6 -26.47 28.81 -1.65
C SER A 6 -27.06 27.54 -1.04
N THR A 7 -26.27 26.47 -0.99
CA THR A 7 -26.66 25.15 -0.47
C THR A 7 -25.66 24.66 0.56
N PRO A 8 -26.12 23.94 1.62
CA PRO A 8 -25.22 23.36 2.62
C PRO A 8 -24.43 22.15 2.12
N PHE A 9 -24.83 21.57 0.99
CA PHE A 9 -24.20 20.39 0.38
C PHE A 9 -24.05 20.58 -1.13
N PRO A 10 -22.97 19.97 -1.72
CA PRO A 10 -21.86 19.27 -1.06
C PRO A 10 -20.98 20.24 -0.27
N LEU A 11 -20.20 19.72 0.70
CA LEU A 11 -19.17 20.51 1.40
C LEU A 11 -17.99 20.80 0.46
N GLY A 12 -17.26 21.88 0.75
CA GLY A 12 -16.19 22.38 -0.09
C GLY A 12 -16.65 23.47 -1.07
N ALA A 13 -15.83 23.70 -2.10
CA ALA A 13 -16.14 24.64 -3.19
C ALA A 13 -16.73 23.88 -4.38
N THR A 14 -17.93 24.27 -4.81
CA THR A 14 -18.66 23.64 -5.93
C THR A 14 -19.04 24.67 -6.97
N LEU A 15 -18.50 24.54 -8.19
CA LEU A 15 -18.82 25.39 -9.32
C LEU A 15 -20.22 25.11 -9.88
N ASP A 16 -20.87 26.16 -10.34
CA ASP A 16 -22.03 26.11 -11.20
C ASP A 16 -21.90 27.13 -12.35
N ASP A 17 -22.95 27.28 -13.19
CA ASP A 17 -22.94 28.15 -14.37
C ASP A 17 -22.78 29.66 -14.03
N GLU A 18 -23.02 30.06 -12.78
CA GLU A 18 -23.01 31.48 -12.37
C GLU A 18 -21.87 31.82 -11.38
N GLY A 19 -21.23 30.82 -10.78
CA GLY A 19 -20.19 31.06 -9.78
C GLY A 19 -19.80 29.82 -8.99
N CYS A 20 -19.64 29.98 -7.67
CA CYS A 20 -19.22 28.89 -6.79
C CYS A 20 -19.98 28.93 -5.45
N ASN A 21 -20.48 27.78 -5.04
CA ASN A 21 -20.99 27.57 -3.69
C ASN A 21 -19.86 27.12 -2.76
N PHE A 22 -19.70 27.78 -1.64
CA PHE A 22 -18.73 27.44 -0.60
C PHE A 22 -19.50 26.98 0.64
N ALA A 23 -19.20 25.76 1.13
CA ALA A 23 -19.84 25.18 2.29
C ALA A 23 -18.82 24.49 3.20
N ILE A 24 -18.85 24.82 4.51
CA ILE A 24 -17.91 24.28 5.49
C ILE A 24 -18.61 23.93 6.81
N TYR A 25 -18.28 22.77 7.38
CA TYR A 25 -18.75 22.37 8.69
C TYR A 25 -17.93 23.05 9.78
N ALA A 26 -18.52 24.02 10.49
CA ALA A 26 -17.88 24.83 11.51
C ALA A 26 -18.84 25.18 12.67
N PRO A 27 -19.33 24.19 13.42
CA PRO A 27 -20.42 24.38 14.39
C PRO A 27 -20.06 25.29 15.57
N ALA A 28 -18.77 25.35 15.93
CA ALA A 28 -18.29 26.14 17.05
C ALA A 28 -17.87 27.58 16.67
N ASN A 29 -17.62 27.84 15.38
CA ASN A 29 -17.04 29.09 14.91
C ASN A 29 -18.11 30.03 14.35
N ARG A 30 -18.52 31.03 15.13
CA ARG A 30 -19.50 32.03 14.71
C ARG A 30 -18.95 33.03 13.70
N ASP A 31 -17.65 33.31 13.75
CA ASP A 31 -16.97 34.40 13.02
C ASP A 31 -16.04 33.85 11.91
N ILE A 32 -16.43 32.76 11.26
CA ILE A 32 -15.68 32.25 10.11
C ILE A 32 -16.02 33.03 8.84
N LEU A 33 -15.00 33.49 8.12
CA LEU A 33 -15.10 34.22 6.86
C LEU A 33 -14.50 33.40 5.72
N LEU A 34 -15.13 33.47 4.55
CA LEU A 34 -14.51 33.02 3.31
C LEU A 34 -13.51 34.10 2.84
N ALA A 35 -12.29 33.72 2.52
CA ALA A 35 -11.28 34.57 1.91
C ALA A 35 -11.07 34.16 0.44
N LEU A 36 -11.20 35.11 -0.49
CA LEU A 36 -10.88 34.94 -1.90
C LEU A 36 -9.61 35.74 -2.22
N PHE A 37 -8.60 35.06 -2.74
CA PHE A 37 -7.27 35.64 -2.98
C PHE A 37 -7.12 36.09 -4.42
N HIS A 38 -6.57 37.30 -4.61
CA HIS A 38 -6.23 37.87 -5.90
C HIS A 38 -4.80 37.47 -6.35
N ALA A 39 -4.49 37.74 -7.61
CA ALA A 39 -3.19 37.40 -8.19
C ALA A 39 -2.01 38.17 -7.55
N ASP A 40 -2.26 39.34 -6.97
CA ASP A 40 -1.26 40.16 -6.29
C ASP A 40 -1.04 39.75 -4.81
N GLY A 41 -1.72 38.68 -4.34
CA GLY A 41 -1.67 38.19 -2.99
C GLY A 41 -2.60 38.90 -1.99
N SER A 42 -3.30 39.95 -2.41
CA SER A 42 -4.38 40.55 -1.62
C SER A 42 -5.59 39.62 -1.57
N TYR A 43 -6.48 39.83 -0.61
CA TYR A 43 -7.70 39.03 -0.51
C TYR A 43 -8.90 39.92 -0.08
N GLU A 44 -10.07 39.47 -0.49
CA GLU A 44 -11.35 39.97 0.02
C GLU A 44 -12.03 38.90 0.86
N THR A 45 -12.87 39.37 1.80
CA THR A 45 -13.59 38.48 2.72
C THR A 45 -15.09 38.57 2.51
N HIS A 46 -15.74 37.39 2.59
CA HIS A 46 -17.17 37.25 2.50
C HIS A 46 -17.74 36.54 3.72
N GLN A 47 -18.90 36.98 4.18
CA GLN A 47 -19.66 36.29 5.22
C GLN A 47 -20.25 34.99 4.60
N LEU A 48 -20.27 33.93 5.37
CA LEU A 48 -21.05 32.75 5.06
C LEU A 48 -22.49 32.99 5.55
N GLU A 49 -23.33 33.52 4.64
CA GLU A 49 -24.62 34.14 4.98
C GLU A 49 -25.67 33.17 5.51
N HIS A 50 -25.48 31.86 5.29
CA HIS A 50 -26.45 30.82 5.61
C HIS A 50 -25.82 29.77 6.53
N GLU A 51 -26.67 29.18 7.38
CA GLU A 51 -26.28 28.10 8.26
C GLU A 51 -27.35 27.01 8.29
N TYR A 52 -26.90 25.75 8.20
CA TYR A 52 -27.73 24.54 8.36
C TYR A 52 -26.97 23.48 9.16
N ALA A 53 -27.45 23.10 10.32
CA ALA A 53 -26.87 22.05 11.17
C ALA A 53 -25.35 22.15 11.41
N GLY A 54 -24.85 23.38 11.65
CA GLY A 54 -23.42 23.67 11.84
C GLY A 54 -22.62 23.80 10.54
N ILE A 55 -23.26 23.67 9.39
CA ILE A 55 -22.66 23.94 8.08
C ILE A 55 -22.94 25.38 7.71
N LYS A 56 -21.90 26.15 7.49
CA LYS A 56 -21.98 27.53 7.01
C LYS A 56 -21.72 27.57 5.52
N HIS A 57 -22.54 28.31 4.77
CA HIS A 57 -22.43 28.31 3.32
C HIS A 57 -22.83 29.65 2.71
N THR A 58 -22.27 29.94 1.53
CA THR A 58 -22.61 31.09 0.70
C THR A 58 -22.32 30.77 -0.76
N HIS A 59 -23.04 31.44 -1.67
CA HIS A 59 -22.77 31.37 -3.11
C HIS A 59 -22.20 32.72 -3.59
N ILE A 60 -21.06 32.70 -4.25
CA ILE A 60 -20.40 33.87 -4.82
C ILE A 60 -20.45 33.78 -6.33
N SER A 61 -21.12 34.77 -6.97
CA SER A 61 -21.25 34.83 -8.44
C SER A 61 -19.93 35.27 -9.08
N GLY A 62 -19.68 34.77 -10.31
CA GLY A 62 -18.52 35.15 -11.12
C GLY A 62 -17.22 34.46 -10.73
N ILE A 63 -17.26 33.50 -9.84
CA ILE A 63 -16.11 32.67 -9.50
C ILE A 63 -15.95 31.58 -10.56
N HIS A 64 -14.70 31.31 -10.95
CA HIS A 64 -14.33 30.31 -11.94
C HIS A 64 -13.25 29.36 -11.40
N ALA A 65 -13.02 28.26 -12.10
CA ALA A 65 -11.89 27.37 -11.81
C ALA A 65 -10.56 28.14 -11.81
N GLY A 66 -9.69 27.82 -10.85
CA GLY A 66 -8.44 28.53 -10.61
C GLY A 66 -8.52 29.62 -9.53
N GLN A 67 -9.72 30.02 -9.06
CA GLN A 67 -9.86 30.94 -7.95
C GLN A 67 -9.24 30.33 -6.69
N LYS A 68 -8.32 31.09 -6.07
CA LYS A 68 -7.70 30.71 -4.78
C LYS A 68 -8.60 31.16 -3.65
N TYR A 69 -8.78 30.29 -2.67
CA TYR A 69 -9.64 30.55 -1.52
C TYR A 69 -9.15 29.85 -0.24
N GLY A 70 -9.83 30.12 0.84
CA GLY A 70 -9.75 29.45 2.12
C GLY A 70 -10.61 30.16 3.15
N TYR A 71 -10.41 29.85 4.40
CA TYR A 71 -11.23 30.43 5.45
C TYR A 71 -10.38 31.16 6.48
N LEU A 72 -10.94 32.20 7.07
CA LEU A 72 -10.37 32.95 8.17
C LEU A 72 -11.21 32.71 9.40
N ILE A 73 -10.56 32.36 10.50
CA ILE A 73 -11.17 32.21 11.81
C ILE A 73 -10.45 33.10 12.82
N ARG A 74 -11.14 33.46 13.88
CA ARG A 74 -10.52 34.22 15.00
C ARG A 74 -10.10 33.26 16.10
N LEU A 75 -8.79 33.18 16.33
CA LEU A 75 -8.18 32.46 17.45
C LEU A 75 -7.39 33.45 18.29
N ASN A 76 -7.68 33.52 19.61
CA ASN A 76 -7.00 34.45 20.54
C ASN A 76 -6.95 35.91 20.03
N ASP A 77 -8.07 36.40 19.49
CA ASP A 77 -8.23 37.73 18.89
C ASP A 77 -7.43 38.00 17.59
N GLU A 78 -6.70 37.06 17.09
CA GLU A 78 -6.01 37.13 15.79
C GLU A 78 -6.76 36.38 14.71
N LEU A 79 -6.66 36.87 13.46
CA LEU A 79 -7.19 36.16 12.29
C LEU A 79 -6.19 35.11 11.83
N HIS A 80 -6.66 33.87 11.76
CA HIS A 80 -5.90 32.73 11.24
C HIS A 80 -6.51 32.23 9.95
N TYR A 81 -5.64 31.99 8.97
CA TYR A 81 -6.04 31.25 7.75
C TYR A 81 -6.09 29.75 8.05
N ILE A 82 -7.15 29.11 7.60
CA ILE A 82 -7.29 27.65 7.60
C ILE A 82 -7.66 27.17 6.20
N SER A 83 -7.15 26.01 5.83
CA SER A 83 -7.53 25.37 4.58
C SER A 83 -8.87 24.66 4.70
N ASP A 84 -9.57 24.58 3.58
CA ASP A 84 -10.78 23.77 3.48
C ASP A 84 -10.42 22.28 3.55
N PRO A 85 -10.96 21.51 4.51
CA PRO A 85 -10.75 20.04 4.54
C PRO A 85 -11.27 19.32 3.31
N TYR A 86 -12.21 19.92 2.57
CA TYR A 86 -12.82 19.41 1.34
C TYR A 86 -12.19 20.01 0.08
N ALA A 87 -11.04 20.70 0.20
CA ALA A 87 -10.36 21.22 -0.99
C ALA A 87 -9.90 20.08 -1.92
N ARG A 88 -10.18 20.22 -3.21
CA ARG A 88 -9.78 19.27 -4.26
C ARG A 88 -8.44 19.60 -4.90
N ALA A 89 -7.94 20.82 -4.69
CA ALA A 89 -6.62 21.24 -5.15
C ALA A 89 -6.02 22.30 -4.22
N LEU A 90 -4.70 22.37 -4.23
CA LEU A 90 -3.91 23.39 -3.53
C LEU A 90 -3.07 24.17 -4.55
N GLU A 91 -2.74 25.42 -4.22
CA GLU A 91 -1.98 26.36 -5.05
C GLU A 91 -0.62 25.83 -5.52
N GLY A 92 -0.02 24.96 -4.77
CA GLY A 92 1.30 24.42 -5.00
C GLY A 92 1.80 23.67 -3.77
N PRO A 93 3.02 23.14 -3.82
CA PRO A 93 3.61 22.52 -2.64
C PRO A 93 3.85 23.57 -1.56
N LEU A 94 3.73 23.13 -0.31
CA LEU A 94 4.09 23.97 0.82
C LEU A 94 5.59 24.33 0.74
N HIS A 95 5.90 25.61 0.85
CA HIS A 95 7.27 26.11 0.94
C HIS A 95 7.66 26.27 2.40
N TYR A 96 8.76 25.63 2.78
CA TYR A 96 9.30 25.68 4.13
C TYR A 96 10.56 26.56 4.12
N ASP A 97 10.37 27.89 4.14
CA ASP A 97 11.50 28.81 4.32
C ASP A 97 11.84 28.91 5.81
N PRO A 98 13.07 28.60 6.21
CA PRO A 98 13.49 28.77 7.60
C PRO A 98 13.55 30.24 8.02
N PRO A 99 13.11 30.57 9.27
CA PRO A 99 12.50 29.68 10.24
C PRO A 99 11.02 29.40 9.92
N PHE A 100 10.69 28.13 9.68
CA PHE A 100 9.30 27.73 9.50
C PHE A 100 8.55 27.92 10.83
N ASP A 101 7.56 28.76 10.83
CA ASP A 101 6.67 28.96 11.96
C ASP A 101 5.30 28.35 11.64
N SER A 102 5.01 27.19 12.23
CA SER A 102 3.73 26.51 12.06
C SER A 102 2.52 27.33 12.56
N HIS A 103 2.78 28.44 13.30
CA HIS A 103 1.75 29.37 13.75
C HIS A 103 1.46 30.47 12.73
N LYS A 104 2.27 30.66 11.69
CA LYS A 104 1.99 31.56 10.57
C LYS A 104 1.04 30.93 9.57
N SER A 105 -0.23 30.90 9.91
CA SER A 105 -1.26 30.24 9.11
C SER A 105 -1.39 30.78 7.68
N PHE A 106 -1.05 32.02 7.41
CA PHE A 106 -1.11 32.61 6.07
C PHE A 106 -0.07 32.07 5.09
N ASP A 107 0.96 31.38 5.58
CA ASP A 107 1.97 30.70 4.74
C ASP A 107 1.48 29.34 4.22
N LEU A 108 0.32 28.86 4.69
CA LEU A 108 -0.29 27.61 4.19
C LEU A 108 -0.72 27.74 2.73
N PRO A 109 -0.62 26.66 1.91
CA PRO A 109 -1.10 26.65 0.54
C PRO A 109 -2.57 27.04 0.48
N LYS A 110 -2.93 27.92 -0.46
CA LYS A 110 -4.33 28.29 -0.68
C LYS A 110 -5.05 27.14 -1.38
N CYS A 111 -6.31 26.94 -1.01
CA CYS A 111 -7.20 26.04 -1.70
C CYS A 111 -7.53 26.63 -3.09
N VAL A 112 -7.75 25.77 -4.07
CA VAL A 112 -8.09 26.18 -5.43
C VAL A 112 -9.42 25.60 -5.85
N VAL A 113 -10.32 26.45 -6.35
CA VAL A 113 -11.58 26.02 -6.97
C VAL A 113 -11.25 25.25 -8.24
N THR A 114 -11.73 24.01 -8.34
CA THR A 114 -11.44 23.13 -9.46
C THR A 114 -12.70 22.84 -10.30
N ASP A 115 -12.51 22.71 -11.59
CA ASP A 115 -13.45 22.00 -12.45
C ASP A 115 -13.24 20.50 -12.29
N THR A 116 -14.32 19.75 -12.15
CA THR A 116 -14.25 18.29 -12.02
C THR A 116 -14.28 17.56 -13.36
N ASP A 117 -14.60 18.25 -14.44
CA ASP A 117 -14.66 17.68 -15.79
C ASP A 117 -13.26 17.24 -16.26
N PHE A 118 -13.21 16.03 -16.80
CA PHE A 118 -11.99 15.46 -17.35
C PHE A 118 -12.30 14.49 -18.49
N ASP A 119 -11.58 14.62 -19.61
CA ASP A 119 -11.73 13.70 -20.74
C ASP A 119 -11.01 12.37 -20.50
N TRP A 120 -11.76 11.36 -20.10
CA TRP A 120 -11.29 9.99 -19.92
C TRP A 120 -11.06 9.25 -21.25
N GLN A 121 -11.36 9.83 -22.41
CA GLN A 121 -11.14 9.26 -23.74
C GLN A 121 -11.70 7.83 -23.89
N ASN A 122 -12.85 7.57 -23.30
CA ASN A 122 -13.51 6.26 -23.27
C ASN A 122 -12.66 5.12 -22.65
N VAL A 123 -11.63 5.43 -21.90
CA VAL A 123 -10.86 4.43 -21.15
C VAL A 123 -11.70 3.93 -19.98
N THR A 124 -11.76 2.61 -19.81
CA THR A 124 -12.49 1.95 -18.73
C THR A 124 -11.53 1.33 -17.73
N LYS A 125 -11.96 1.24 -16.47
CA LYS A 125 -11.20 0.57 -15.42
C LYS A 125 -10.89 -0.89 -15.78
N PRO A 126 -9.65 -1.37 -15.62
CA PRO A 126 -9.33 -2.78 -15.73
C PRO A 126 -10.10 -3.58 -14.67
N ARG A 127 -10.64 -4.75 -15.06
CA ARG A 127 -11.37 -5.64 -14.15
C ARG A 127 -10.51 -6.83 -13.75
N ILE A 128 -9.51 -6.60 -12.91
CA ILE A 128 -8.62 -7.64 -12.40
C ILE A 128 -9.24 -8.25 -11.15
N ALA A 129 -9.44 -9.57 -11.15
CA ALA A 129 -9.98 -10.27 -9.99
C ALA A 129 -8.95 -10.31 -8.85
N ARG A 130 -9.44 -10.43 -7.58
CA ARG A 130 -8.54 -10.43 -6.41
C ARG A 130 -7.49 -11.55 -6.43
N ASP A 131 -7.82 -12.71 -6.97
CA ASP A 131 -6.91 -13.85 -7.14
C ASP A 131 -5.85 -13.65 -8.24
N GLU A 132 -6.12 -12.76 -9.19
CA GLU A 132 -5.20 -12.38 -10.28
C GLU A 132 -4.29 -11.21 -9.91
N MET A 133 -4.63 -10.46 -8.85
CA MET A 133 -3.83 -9.30 -8.45
C MET A 133 -2.42 -9.69 -8.03
N VAL A 134 -1.46 -8.91 -8.51
CA VAL A 134 -0.10 -8.83 -7.98
C VAL A 134 0.13 -7.34 -7.71
N LEU A 135 0.20 -7.00 -6.43
CA LEU A 135 0.39 -5.62 -5.98
C LEU A 135 1.87 -5.24 -6.09
N PHE A 136 2.16 -4.12 -6.75
CA PHE A 136 3.47 -3.51 -6.76
C PHE A 136 3.40 -2.16 -6.04
N GLU A 137 3.97 -2.12 -4.85
CA GLU A 137 4.05 -0.91 -4.04
C GLU A 137 5.14 0.01 -4.57
N THR A 138 4.81 1.29 -4.73
CA THR A 138 5.79 2.27 -5.19
C THR A 138 5.49 3.69 -4.69
N HIS A 139 6.55 4.49 -4.60
CA HIS A 139 6.48 5.92 -4.33
C HIS A 139 6.53 6.71 -5.64
N VAL A 140 5.62 7.68 -5.83
CA VAL A 140 5.55 8.47 -7.09
C VAL A 140 6.90 9.07 -7.47
N LYS A 141 7.58 9.74 -6.52
CA LYS A 141 8.88 10.35 -6.77
C LYS A 141 9.99 9.30 -6.91
N GLY A 142 10.08 8.40 -5.96
CA GLY A 142 11.19 7.45 -5.86
C GLY A 142 11.31 6.53 -7.06
N LEU A 143 10.21 6.15 -7.68
CA LEU A 143 10.21 5.22 -8.81
C LEU A 143 10.98 5.76 -10.02
N THR A 144 10.80 7.04 -10.36
CA THR A 144 11.32 7.60 -11.62
C THR A 144 12.42 8.63 -11.45
N GLN A 145 12.71 9.09 -10.23
CA GLN A 145 13.62 10.20 -9.96
C GLN A 145 15.04 9.98 -10.54
N LEU A 146 15.55 8.77 -10.44
CA LEU A 146 16.87 8.40 -10.96
C LEU A 146 16.80 7.60 -12.27
N ASN A 147 15.60 7.42 -12.87
CA ASN A 147 15.50 6.68 -14.12
C ASN A 147 16.07 7.50 -15.28
N PRO A 148 17.19 7.06 -15.91
CA PRO A 148 17.81 7.82 -16.99
C PRO A 148 16.97 7.89 -18.27
N ASP A 149 16.09 6.91 -18.49
CA ASP A 149 15.27 6.79 -19.70
C ASP A 149 13.97 7.64 -19.62
N VAL A 150 13.62 8.15 -18.43
CA VAL A 150 12.50 9.09 -18.24
C VAL A 150 12.99 10.52 -18.48
N GLU A 151 12.22 11.31 -19.22
CA GLU A 151 12.54 12.74 -19.44
C GLU A 151 12.71 13.47 -18.09
N LYS A 152 13.75 14.27 -17.99
CA LYS A 152 14.15 14.94 -16.74
C LYS A 152 12.99 15.73 -16.08
N VAL A 153 12.14 16.40 -16.89
CA VAL A 153 11.00 17.19 -16.41
C VAL A 153 9.88 16.30 -15.82
N LEU A 154 9.81 15.03 -16.21
CA LEU A 154 8.80 14.08 -15.73
C LEU A 154 9.30 13.23 -14.55
N ARG A 155 10.60 13.24 -14.25
CA ARG A 155 11.16 12.44 -13.15
C ARG A 155 10.60 12.87 -11.80
N GLY A 156 10.18 11.91 -11.02
CA GLY A 156 9.58 12.14 -9.71
C GLY A 156 8.17 12.73 -9.74
N LYS A 157 7.51 12.74 -10.90
CA LYS A 157 6.19 13.34 -11.13
C LYS A 157 5.15 12.30 -11.54
N TYR A 158 3.86 12.65 -11.39
CA TYR A 158 2.74 11.79 -11.79
C TYR A 158 2.90 11.31 -13.24
N LEU A 159 3.13 12.21 -14.18
CA LEU A 159 3.30 11.89 -15.59
C LEU A 159 4.53 11.02 -15.86
N GLY A 160 5.54 11.05 -15.00
CA GLY A 160 6.69 10.17 -15.08
C GLY A 160 6.32 8.69 -14.97
N LEU A 161 5.30 8.37 -14.17
CA LEU A 161 4.81 6.99 -13.99
C LEU A 161 4.24 6.38 -15.28
N VAL A 162 3.84 7.20 -16.24
CA VAL A 162 3.24 6.76 -17.51
C VAL A 162 4.07 7.16 -18.73
N SER A 163 5.32 7.55 -18.51
CA SER A 163 6.29 7.69 -19.60
C SER A 163 6.49 6.33 -20.30
N GLN A 164 6.82 6.35 -21.60
CA GLN A 164 6.94 5.12 -22.37
C GLN A 164 7.91 4.10 -21.76
N PRO A 165 9.11 4.49 -21.24
CA PRO A 165 9.99 3.55 -20.54
C PRO A 165 9.34 2.87 -19.34
N MET A 166 8.50 3.57 -18.60
CA MET A 166 7.80 3.00 -17.44
C MET A 166 6.68 2.04 -17.85
N LEU A 167 5.90 2.38 -18.88
CA LEU A 167 4.89 1.47 -19.41
C LEU A 167 5.51 0.17 -19.96
N ASP A 168 6.67 0.27 -20.60
CA ASP A 168 7.44 -0.89 -21.06
C ASP A 168 7.98 -1.72 -19.89
N PHE A 169 8.46 -1.07 -18.84
CA PHE A 169 8.89 -1.74 -17.60
C PHE A 169 7.73 -2.52 -16.95
N TYR A 170 6.57 -1.91 -16.79
CA TYR A 170 5.41 -2.59 -16.20
C TYR A 170 4.99 -3.81 -17.01
N ARG A 171 4.98 -3.69 -18.34
CA ARG A 171 4.65 -4.81 -19.24
C ARG A 171 5.68 -5.94 -19.11
N GLN A 172 6.99 -5.62 -19.12
CA GLN A 172 8.05 -6.60 -18.97
C GLN A 172 8.00 -7.34 -17.63
N GLN A 173 7.60 -6.64 -16.57
CA GLN A 173 7.49 -7.21 -15.23
C GLN A 173 6.14 -7.88 -14.95
N ASN A 174 5.22 -7.92 -15.93
CA ASN A 174 3.83 -8.43 -15.77
C ASN A 174 3.07 -7.74 -14.61
N ILE A 175 3.33 -6.45 -14.40
CA ILE A 175 2.66 -5.65 -13.37
C ILE A 175 1.23 -5.38 -13.82
N ASN A 176 0.26 -5.73 -12.98
CA ASN A 176 -1.15 -5.50 -13.25
C ASN A 176 -1.83 -4.56 -12.22
N THR A 177 -1.19 -4.30 -11.09
CA THR A 177 -1.76 -3.43 -10.06
C THR A 177 -0.65 -2.64 -9.38
N LEU A 178 -0.71 -1.30 -9.44
CA LEU A 178 0.18 -0.41 -8.69
C LEU A 178 -0.50 0.02 -7.39
N GLN A 179 0.19 -0.13 -6.27
CA GLN A 179 -0.15 0.50 -5.01
C GLN A 179 0.75 1.71 -4.82
N LEU A 180 0.17 2.90 -4.85
CA LEU A 180 0.90 4.14 -4.64
C LEU A 180 0.94 4.49 -3.16
N LEU A 181 2.14 4.76 -2.61
CA LEU A 181 2.26 5.39 -1.30
C LEU A 181 1.45 6.69 -1.27
N PRO A 182 1.17 7.27 -0.08
CA PRO A 182 0.24 8.38 0.03
C PRO A 182 0.51 9.51 -0.96
N ILE A 183 -0.52 9.88 -1.71
CA ILE A 183 -0.50 10.96 -2.70
C ILE A 183 -1.40 12.13 -2.33
N ALA A 184 -2.13 12.05 -1.24
CA ALA A 184 -2.86 13.18 -0.69
C ALA A 184 -1.87 14.23 -0.18
N ALA A 185 -2.26 15.51 -0.27
CA ALA A 185 -1.44 16.61 0.20
C ALA A 185 -1.05 16.40 1.67
N CYS A 186 0.24 16.42 1.96
CA CYS A 186 0.79 16.18 3.28
C CYS A 186 1.76 17.27 3.71
N MET A 187 2.00 17.34 5.02
CA MET A 187 2.92 18.27 5.66
C MET A 187 4.17 17.55 6.14
N HIS A 188 5.23 18.32 6.37
CA HIS A 188 6.42 17.80 7.04
C HIS A 188 6.32 18.08 8.54
N GLU A 189 6.82 17.16 9.34
CA GLU A 189 6.88 17.32 10.79
C GLU A 189 7.91 18.41 11.16
N PRO A 190 7.62 19.26 12.17
CA PRO A 190 8.53 20.34 12.58
C PRO A 190 9.95 19.86 12.87
N HIS A 191 10.12 18.74 13.55
CA HIS A 191 11.43 18.18 13.89
C HIS A 191 12.25 17.75 12.67
N LEU A 192 11.59 17.34 11.58
CA LEU A 192 12.28 17.05 10.31
C LEU A 192 12.78 18.33 9.66
N LEU A 193 11.95 19.36 9.61
CA LEU A 193 12.32 20.67 9.05
C LEU A 193 13.48 21.31 9.81
N GLU A 194 13.47 21.25 11.15
CA GLU A 194 14.57 21.72 12.01
C GLU A 194 15.89 20.99 11.70
N SER A 195 15.82 19.73 11.29
CA SER A 195 16.97 18.90 10.91
C SER A 195 17.30 18.96 9.42
N GLY A 196 16.61 19.82 8.64
CA GLY A 196 16.79 19.93 7.19
C GLY A 196 16.30 18.71 6.39
N LYS A 197 15.35 17.95 6.94
CA LYS A 197 14.75 16.78 6.33
C LYS A 197 13.28 17.05 5.99
N VAL A 198 12.69 16.12 5.24
CA VAL A 198 11.30 16.18 4.83
C VAL A 198 10.63 14.81 5.04
N ASN A 199 9.33 14.77 5.26
CA ASN A 199 8.59 13.52 5.19
C ASN A 199 8.49 13.10 3.72
N TYR A 200 9.25 12.07 3.37
CA TYR A 200 9.31 11.53 2.02
C TYR A 200 8.13 10.61 1.72
N TRP A 201 7.73 9.76 2.67
CA TRP A 201 6.67 8.77 2.41
C TRP A 201 5.27 9.38 2.23
N GLY A 202 4.96 10.48 2.93
CA GLY A 202 3.66 11.14 2.84
C GLY A 202 2.63 10.73 3.89
N TYR A 203 2.99 9.95 4.91
CA TYR A 203 2.08 9.54 5.99
C TYR A 203 1.86 10.64 7.03
N ASN A 204 1.63 11.87 6.60
CA ASN A 204 1.31 13.01 7.45
C ASN A 204 0.29 13.93 6.76
N PRO A 205 -0.97 13.45 6.57
CA PRO A 205 -1.95 14.08 5.70
C PRO A 205 -2.41 15.43 6.23
N TYR A 206 -2.63 16.33 5.28
CA TYR A 206 -3.09 17.70 5.53
C TYR A 206 -4.49 17.95 4.95
N VAL A 207 -4.70 17.65 3.67
CA VAL A 207 -5.99 17.70 2.97
C VAL A 207 -6.20 16.37 2.25
N PHE A 208 -7.23 15.64 2.64
CA PHE A 208 -7.42 14.24 2.20
C PHE A 208 -7.82 14.10 0.72
N MET A 209 -8.52 15.11 0.14
CA MET A 209 -9.05 15.06 -1.23
C MET A 209 -8.11 15.63 -2.28
N ALA A 210 -7.12 16.44 -1.89
CA ALA A 210 -6.24 17.11 -2.83
C ALA A 210 -5.02 16.23 -3.15
N PRO A 211 -4.72 15.92 -4.42
CA PRO A 211 -3.46 15.31 -4.81
C PRO A 211 -2.30 16.25 -4.47
N ASP A 212 -1.20 15.68 -3.98
CA ASP A 212 -0.04 16.45 -3.56
C ASP A 212 0.63 17.18 -4.74
N PRO A 213 0.71 18.50 -4.72
CA PRO A 213 1.29 19.28 -5.82
C PRO A 213 2.79 19.03 -6.03
N ARG A 214 3.50 18.45 -5.05
CA ARG A 214 4.93 18.10 -5.17
C ARG A 214 5.19 17.14 -6.32
N TYR A 215 4.20 16.31 -6.67
CA TYR A 215 4.31 15.30 -7.72
C TYR A 215 3.78 15.78 -9.09
N ALA A 216 3.39 17.02 -9.22
CA ALA A 216 2.95 17.61 -10.48
C ALA A 216 3.97 18.62 -11.04
N ASN A 217 3.87 18.89 -12.34
CA ASN A 217 4.59 19.97 -12.97
C ASN A 217 3.83 21.30 -12.90
N LYS A 218 2.51 21.24 -13.07
CA LYS A 218 1.64 22.42 -13.13
C LYS A 218 0.30 22.19 -12.44
N ASP A 219 -0.36 21.09 -12.73
CA ASP A 219 -1.74 20.81 -12.35
C ASP A 219 -1.85 19.39 -11.80
N ALA A 220 -1.80 19.29 -10.47
CA ALA A 220 -1.80 17.99 -9.79
C ALA A 220 -3.06 17.17 -10.08
N VAL A 221 -4.21 17.82 -10.22
CA VAL A 221 -5.50 17.16 -10.48
C VAL A 221 -5.48 16.51 -11.86
N ASN A 222 -5.21 17.29 -12.90
CA ASN A 222 -5.25 16.81 -14.27
C ASN A 222 -4.07 15.90 -14.62
N GLU A 223 -2.89 16.13 -14.05
CA GLU A 223 -1.74 15.24 -14.24
C GLU A 223 -1.98 13.87 -13.59
N LEU A 224 -2.57 13.81 -12.40
CA LEU A 224 -2.94 12.55 -11.76
C LEU A 224 -4.05 11.82 -12.52
N LYS A 225 -5.13 12.50 -12.92
CA LYS A 225 -6.21 11.91 -13.74
C LYS A 225 -5.64 11.35 -15.06
N THR A 226 -4.74 12.08 -15.71
CA THR A 226 -4.03 11.62 -16.92
C THR A 226 -3.20 10.36 -16.63
N THR A 227 -2.46 10.34 -15.53
CA THR A 227 -1.65 9.19 -15.12
C THR A 227 -2.53 7.95 -14.91
N ILE A 228 -3.63 8.07 -14.21
CA ILE A 228 -4.55 6.95 -13.97
C ILE A 228 -5.19 6.48 -15.27
N ARG A 229 -5.62 7.40 -16.15
CA ARG A 229 -6.15 7.06 -17.47
C ARG A 229 -5.15 6.23 -18.29
N GLU A 230 -3.88 6.62 -18.33
CA GLU A 230 -2.85 5.90 -19.09
C GLU A 230 -2.49 4.56 -18.46
N LEU A 231 -2.49 4.45 -17.13
CA LEU A 231 -2.35 3.15 -16.45
C LEU A 231 -3.49 2.21 -16.80
N HIS A 232 -4.75 2.68 -16.72
CA HIS A 232 -5.92 1.89 -17.09
C HIS A 232 -5.89 1.48 -18.57
N ARG A 233 -5.48 2.37 -19.50
CA ARG A 233 -5.29 2.05 -20.92
C ARG A 233 -4.31 0.89 -21.13
N ASN A 234 -3.34 0.76 -20.25
CA ASN A 234 -2.35 -0.33 -20.27
C ASN A 234 -2.74 -1.52 -19.39
N GLY A 235 -3.98 -1.59 -18.91
CA GLY A 235 -4.50 -2.73 -18.14
C GLY A 235 -4.00 -2.78 -16.70
N ILE A 236 -3.53 -1.67 -16.13
CA ILE A 236 -2.97 -1.60 -14.78
C ILE A 236 -3.97 -0.90 -13.86
N GLN A 237 -4.34 -1.57 -12.76
CA GLN A 237 -5.16 -0.99 -11.68
C GLN A 237 -4.32 -0.13 -10.75
N VAL A 238 -4.99 0.82 -10.09
CA VAL A 238 -4.36 1.71 -9.10
C VAL A 238 -5.03 1.56 -7.74
N ILE A 239 -4.25 1.19 -6.75
CA ILE A 239 -4.61 1.19 -5.33
C ILE A 239 -3.93 2.38 -4.67
N LEU A 240 -4.66 3.17 -3.92
CA LEU A 240 -4.07 4.25 -3.11
C LEU A 240 -3.84 3.79 -1.68
N ASP A 241 -2.66 4.09 -1.16
CA ASP A 241 -2.41 4.05 0.26
C ASP A 241 -2.99 5.33 0.90
N VAL A 242 -3.91 5.18 1.84
CA VAL A 242 -4.68 6.29 2.42
C VAL A 242 -4.54 6.34 3.93
N VAL A 243 -4.34 7.56 4.42
CA VAL A 243 -4.12 7.84 5.83
C VAL A 243 -5.31 8.63 6.37
N TYR A 244 -6.25 7.92 6.99
CA TYR A 244 -7.44 8.55 7.62
C TYR A 244 -7.47 8.35 9.13
N ASN A 245 -6.41 7.76 9.66
CA ASN A 245 -6.27 7.48 11.09
C ASN A 245 -5.78 8.70 11.88
N HIS A 246 -5.05 9.62 11.25
CA HIS A 246 -4.52 10.85 11.88
C HIS A 246 -4.37 11.97 10.86
N THR A 247 -3.99 13.15 11.33
CA THR A 247 -3.63 14.32 10.51
C THR A 247 -2.33 14.94 10.97
N ALA A 248 -1.75 15.77 10.11
CA ALA A 248 -0.55 16.56 10.38
C ALA A 248 -0.69 17.58 11.52
N GLU A 249 -1.87 17.75 12.08
CA GLU A 249 -2.11 18.68 13.21
C GLU A 249 -1.52 18.17 14.53
N GLY A 250 -1.08 16.90 14.63
CA GLY A 250 -0.40 16.35 15.79
C GLY A 250 -1.21 16.42 17.09
N GLY A 251 -0.54 16.42 18.25
CA GLY A 251 -1.18 16.51 19.58
C GLY A 251 -1.68 17.91 19.95
N SER A 252 -2.00 18.12 21.22
CA SER A 252 -2.57 19.40 21.73
C SER A 252 -1.70 20.62 21.42
N ASN A 253 -0.37 20.46 21.42
CA ASN A 253 0.59 21.51 21.08
C ASN A 253 0.98 21.53 19.60
N GLY A 254 0.36 20.70 18.77
CA GLY A 254 0.63 20.69 17.34
C GLY A 254 -0.05 21.83 16.59
N PRO A 255 0.31 22.05 15.32
CA PRO A 255 -0.21 23.14 14.53
C PRO A 255 -1.74 23.06 14.34
N VAL A 256 -2.32 24.19 13.94
CA VAL A 256 -3.75 24.33 13.60
C VAL A 256 -3.83 24.63 12.11
N PHE A 257 -4.28 23.67 11.32
CA PHE A 257 -4.35 23.81 9.86
C PHE A 257 -5.78 23.88 9.34
N ASN A 258 -6.68 23.06 9.92
CA ASN A 258 -8.08 22.99 9.51
C ASN A 258 -8.98 22.32 10.58
N LEU A 259 -8.90 21.02 10.81
CA LEU A 259 -9.89 20.27 11.60
C LEU A 259 -9.92 20.68 13.08
N LYS A 260 -8.76 20.91 13.69
CA LYS A 260 -8.69 21.39 15.08
C LYS A 260 -9.45 22.71 15.30
N ALA A 261 -9.33 23.60 14.32
CA ALA A 261 -9.96 24.91 14.36
C ALA A 261 -11.47 24.84 14.13
N LEU A 262 -11.92 23.92 13.27
CA LEU A 262 -13.32 23.80 12.88
C LEU A 262 -14.17 23.13 13.95
N ALA A 263 -13.72 21.97 14.45
CA ALA A 263 -14.40 21.26 15.53
C ALA A 263 -13.45 20.26 16.21
N PRO A 264 -13.20 20.37 17.53
CA PRO A 264 -12.38 19.40 18.28
C PRO A 264 -12.89 17.96 18.15
N SER A 265 -14.19 17.79 17.92
CA SER A 265 -14.85 16.49 17.76
C SER A 265 -14.46 15.69 16.51
N TYR A 266 -13.63 16.24 15.61
CA TYR A 266 -13.00 15.44 14.55
C TYR A 266 -12.01 14.41 15.10
N TYR A 267 -11.52 14.61 16.32
CA TYR A 267 -10.52 13.75 16.94
C TYR A 267 -11.07 13.02 18.15
N LEU A 268 -10.56 11.85 18.37
CA LEU A 268 -10.83 11.06 19.57
C LEU A 268 -10.10 11.66 20.77
N HIS A 269 -10.81 11.80 21.91
CA HIS A 269 -10.26 12.39 23.14
C HIS A 269 -10.36 11.44 24.32
N HIS A 270 -9.38 11.56 25.22
CA HIS A 270 -9.40 11.06 26.58
C HIS A 270 -9.37 12.26 27.56
N GLY A 271 -10.55 12.67 28.04
CA GLY A 271 -10.68 13.94 28.75
C GLY A 271 -10.27 15.12 27.88
N ASP A 272 -9.30 15.91 28.32
CA ASP A 272 -8.81 17.10 27.61
C ASP A 272 -7.66 16.79 26.61
N HIS A 273 -7.25 15.53 26.47
CA HIS A 273 -6.13 15.13 25.60
C HIS A 273 -6.61 14.36 24.38
N TYR A 274 -5.91 14.54 23.25
CA TYR A 274 -6.12 13.71 22.07
C TYR A 274 -5.68 12.27 22.34
N ALA A 275 -6.50 11.29 21.97
CA ALA A 275 -6.07 9.91 21.89
C ALA A 275 -5.00 9.78 20.81
N ASN A 276 -3.94 9.02 21.11
CA ASN A 276 -2.82 8.81 20.18
C ASN A 276 -2.61 7.31 19.90
N TYR A 277 -3.52 6.70 19.14
CA TYR A 277 -3.39 5.29 18.72
C TYR A 277 -2.59 5.14 17.43
N THR A 278 -2.07 6.23 16.91
CA THR A 278 -1.34 6.31 15.65
C THR A 278 0.16 6.55 15.80
N GLY A 279 0.57 7.07 16.98
CA GLY A 279 1.95 7.54 17.20
C GLY A 279 2.21 8.97 16.69
N CYS A 280 1.24 9.56 15.96
CA CYS A 280 1.39 10.87 15.31
C CYS A 280 0.75 12.02 16.12
N GLY A 281 0.31 11.76 17.36
CA GLY A 281 -0.19 12.76 18.28
C GLY A 281 -1.71 12.93 18.31
N ASN A 282 -2.44 12.43 17.33
CA ASN A 282 -3.91 12.42 17.28
C ASN A 282 -4.46 11.14 16.67
N THR A 283 -5.75 10.94 16.83
CA THR A 283 -6.53 9.88 16.17
C THR A 283 -7.83 10.48 15.68
N VAL A 284 -8.14 10.37 14.39
CA VAL A 284 -9.41 10.83 13.81
C VAL A 284 -10.54 9.95 14.31
N ASP A 285 -11.62 10.56 14.79
CA ASP A 285 -12.79 9.85 15.35
C ASP A 285 -13.85 9.57 14.29
N LEU A 286 -13.82 8.40 13.66
CA LEU A 286 -14.85 7.99 12.70
C LEU A 286 -16.18 7.55 13.34
N SER A 287 -16.32 7.60 14.65
CA SER A 287 -17.63 7.55 15.29
C SER A 287 -18.35 8.92 15.25
N ASN A 288 -17.60 10.01 15.02
CA ASN A 288 -18.15 11.34 14.78
C ASN A 288 -18.66 11.46 13.34
N GLN A 289 -19.87 11.99 13.18
CA GLN A 289 -20.51 12.09 11.86
C GLN A 289 -19.74 12.99 10.88
N ALA A 290 -19.16 14.11 11.34
CA ALA A 290 -18.45 15.01 10.44
C ALA A 290 -17.14 14.40 9.93
N ALA A 291 -16.39 13.71 10.79
CA ALA A 291 -15.19 12.98 10.40
C ALA A 291 -15.52 11.80 9.46
N LEU A 292 -16.57 11.05 9.78
CA LEU A 292 -17.04 9.97 8.91
C LEU A 292 -17.46 10.49 7.54
N ASN A 293 -18.22 11.59 7.47
CA ASN A 293 -18.63 12.20 6.20
C ASN A 293 -17.43 12.64 5.38
N LEU A 294 -16.44 13.32 6.00
CA LEU A 294 -15.22 13.75 5.31
C LEU A 294 -14.49 12.56 4.67
N VAL A 295 -14.31 11.48 5.41
CA VAL A 295 -13.61 10.29 4.90
C VAL A 295 -14.43 9.59 3.81
N MET A 296 -15.74 9.43 3.98
CA MET A 296 -16.61 8.80 2.98
C MET A 296 -16.66 9.61 1.67
N ASP A 297 -16.79 10.94 1.77
CA ASP A 297 -16.80 11.82 0.59
C ASP A 297 -15.42 11.84 -0.10
N THR A 298 -14.34 11.79 0.67
CA THR A 298 -12.98 11.64 0.14
C THR A 298 -12.81 10.33 -0.65
N LEU A 299 -13.25 9.20 -0.09
CA LEU A 299 -13.18 7.91 -0.77
C LEU A 299 -13.98 7.90 -2.07
N ARG A 300 -15.20 8.47 -2.07
CA ARG A 300 -15.99 8.62 -3.30
C ARG A 300 -15.31 9.54 -4.32
N CYS A 301 -14.74 10.67 -3.90
CA CYS A 301 -13.99 11.56 -4.77
C CYS A 301 -12.85 10.80 -5.48
N TRP A 302 -12.05 10.02 -4.77
CA TRP A 302 -11.00 9.21 -5.37
C TRP A 302 -11.53 8.17 -6.37
N VAL A 303 -12.68 7.53 -6.08
CA VAL A 303 -13.26 6.51 -6.96
C VAL A 303 -13.99 7.10 -8.18
N GLU A 304 -14.75 8.15 -7.99
CA GLU A 304 -15.63 8.73 -9.03
C GLU A 304 -14.89 9.73 -9.91
N GLU A 305 -14.11 10.64 -9.31
CA GLU A 305 -13.41 11.69 -10.07
C GLU A 305 -12.05 11.24 -10.60
N TYR A 306 -11.32 10.35 -9.87
CA TYR A 306 -10.01 9.84 -10.28
C TYR A 306 -10.02 8.39 -10.77
N GLN A 307 -11.16 7.72 -10.73
CA GLN A 307 -11.31 6.33 -11.15
C GLN A 307 -10.37 5.33 -10.42
N ILE A 308 -10.03 5.58 -9.16
CA ILE A 308 -9.22 4.68 -8.33
C ILE A 308 -9.91 3.32 -8.16
N ASP A 309 -9.14 2.23 -8.19
CA ASP A 309 -9.64 0.85 -8.16
C ASP A 309 -9.74 0.26 -6.75
N GLY A 310 -9.13 0.89 -5.78
CA GLY A 310 -9.18 0.47 -4.39
C GLY A 310 -8.23 1.23 -3.47
N PHE A 311 -8.22 0.83 -2.22
CA PHE A 311 -7.48 1.50 -1.16
C PHE A 311 -6.76 0.49 -0.25
N ARG A 312 -5.55 0.86 0.19
CA ARG A 312 -4.89 0.30 1.37
C ARG A 312 -5.00 1.33 2.48
N PHE A 313 -5.60 0.95 3.60
CA PHE A 313 -5.81 1.83 4.73
C PHE A 313 -4.71 1.65 5.75
N ASP A 314 -3.94 2.71 5.95
CA ASP A 314 -2.92 2.81 6.98
C ASP A 314 -3.52 2.69 8.37
N LEU A 315 -2.90 1.92 9.27
CA LEU A 315 -3.35 1.66 10.64
C LEU A 315 -4.88 1.47 10.75
N ALA A 316 -5.43 0.61 9.88
CA ALA A 316 -6.88 0.50 9.67
C ALA A 316 -7.67 0.08 10.93
N ALA A 317 -7.03 -0.45 11.96
CA ALA A 317 -7.70 -0.75 13.23
C ALA A 317 -8.28 0.50 13.90
N THR A 318 -7.64 1.67 13.72
CA THR A 318 -8.16 2.95 14.24
C THR A 318 -9.53 3.31 13.67
N LEU A 319 -9.79 2.96 12.40
CA LEU A 319 -11.04 3.29 11.69
C LEU A 319 -12.25 2.54 12.28
N GLY A 320 -12.00 1.45 12.99
CA GLY A 320 -13.00 0.65 13.68
C GLY A 320 -13.12 0.96 15.17
N ARG A 321 -12.40 1.96 15.68
CA ARG A 321 -12.41 2.25 17.11
C ARG A 321 -13.68 2.95 17.57
N ARG A 322 -14.10 2.57 18.77
CA ARG A 322 -15.13 3.23 19.58
C ARG A 322 -14.53 3.41 20.97
N GLY A 323 -13.94 4.58 21.21
CA GLY A 323 -13.04 4.74 22.34
C GLY A 323 -11.82 3.83 22.22
N ASP A 324 -11.50 3.07 23.25
CA ASP A 324 -10.35 2.17 23.32
C ASP A 324 -10.56 0.84 22.58
N GLU A 325 -11.79 0.52 22.19
CA GLU A 325 -12.12 -0.81 21.63
C GLU A 325 -12.25 -0.76 20.10
N PHE A 326 -11.74 -1.80 19.44
CA PHE A 326 -12.02 -2.08 18.03
C PHE A 326 -13.34 -2.82 17.87
N SER A 327 -14.09 -2.44 16.83
CA SER A 327 -15.30 -3.16 16.42
C SER A 327 -15.39 -3.24 14.89
N LYS A 328 -15.47 -4.46 14.36
CA LYS A 328 -15.81 -4.67 12.94
C LYS A 328 -17.22 -4.18 12.56
N GLU A 329 -18.06 -3.88 13.55
CA GLU A 329 -19.38 -3.30 13.39
C GLU A 329 -19.39 -1.77 13.55
N ALA A 330 -18.23 -1.12 13.52
CA ALA A 330 -18.11 0.34 13.60
C ALA A 330 -18.80 1.03 12.42
N ALA A 331 -19.18 2.30 12.62
CA ALA A 331 -19.93 3.09 11.63
C ALA A 331 -19.25 3.14 10.27
N PHE A 332 -17.94 3.33 10.26
CA PHE A 332 -17.14 3.38 9.03
C PHE A 332 -17.28 2.09 8.18
N PHE A 333 -17.07 0.93 8.79
CA PHE A 333 -17.17 -0.33 8.05
C PHE A 333 -18.57 -0.60 7.49
N LYS A 334 -19.61 -0.22 8.24
CA LYS A 334 -21.00 -0.32 7.76
C LYS A 334 -21.29 0.66 6.62
N ALA A 335 -20.80 1.89 6.74
CA ALA A 335 -20.97 2.90 5.71
C ALA A 335 -20.31 2.46 4.40
N VAL A 336 -19.07 1.98 4.45
CA VAL A 336 -18.35 1.46 3.27
C VAL A 336 -19.08 0.24 2.66
N ALA A 337 -19.55 -0.69 3.49
CA ALA A 337 -20.21 -1.92 3.01
C ALA A 337 -21.55 -1.66 2.30
N GLN A 338 -22.31 -0.64 2.71
CA GLN A 338 -23.59 -0.29 2.09
C GLN A 338 -23.46 0.69 0.91
N ASP A 339 -22.33 1.40 0.82
CA ASP A 339 -22.11 2.41 -0.21
C ASP A 339 -22.02 1.75 -1.60
N PRO A 340 -22.85 2.16 -2.58
CA PRO A 340 -22.90 1.53 -3.91
C PRO A 340 -21.60 1.70 -4.70
N VAL A 341 -20.79 2.72 -4.42
CA VAL A 341 -19.50 2.99 -5.08
C VAL A 341 -18.40 2.21 -4.38
N LEU A 342 -18.30 2.33 -3.07
CA LEU A 342 -17.15 1.81 -2.31
C LEU A 342 -17.17 0.28 -2.13
N ARG A 343 -18.34 -0.36 -2.14
CA ARG A 343 -18.43 -1.83 -2.07
C ARG A 343 -17.87 -2.55 -3.30
N GLU A 344 -17.71 -1.85 -4.43
CA GLU A 344 -17.23 -2.41 -5.70
C GLU A 344 -15.69 -2.36 -5.82
N VAL A 345 -15.01 -1.57 -5.00
CA VAL A 345 -13.55 -1.40 -5.06
C VAL A 345 -12.81 -2.38 -4.13
N LYS A 346 -11.49 -2.46 -4.29
CA LYS A 346 -10.63 -3.28 -3.44
C LYS A 346 -10.35 -2.54 -2.13
N LEU A 347 -10.57 -3.21 -1.00
CA LEU A 347 -10.33 -2.67 0.32
C LEU A 347 -9.28 -3.54 1.01
N ILE A 348 -8.14 -2.94 1.35
CA ILE A 348 -7.01 -3.61 1.99
C ILE A 348 -6.74 -2.91 3.32
N ALA A 349 -6.77 -3.65 4.41
CA ALA A 349 -6.48 -3.15 5.73
C ALA A 349 -5.04 -3.48 6.14
N GLU A 350 -4.36 -2.50 6.71
CA GLU A 350 -3.30 -2.75 7.66
C GLU A 350 -3.95 -3.05 9.01
N PRO A 351 -3.98 -4.31 9.47
CA PRO A 351 -4.92 -4.73 10.51
C PRO A 351 -4.40 -4.52 11.93
N TRP A 352 -3.75 -3.39 12.19
CA TRP A 352 -3.27 -3.00 13.52
C TRP A 352 -3.24 -1.49 13.71
N ASP A 353 -3.02 -1.08 14.95
CA ASP A 353 -2.59 0.22 15.40
C ASP A 353 -1.78 0.06 16.71
N ILE A 354 -1.28 1.16 17.29
CA ILE A 354 -0.44 1.10 18.50
C ILE A 354 -1.24 1.22 19.82
N GLY A 355 -2.55 1.36 19.74
CA GLY A 355 -3.42 1.47 20.91
C GLY A 355 -3.67 0.14 21.62
N PRO A 356 -4.37 0.16 22.75
CA PRO A 356 -4.78 -1.07 23.47
C PRO A 356 -5.58 -1.99 22.54
N ASN A 357 -5.26 -3.30 22.56
CA ASN A 357 -5.90 -4.29 21.67
C ASN A 357 -5.85 -3.90 20.19
N GLY A 358 -4.80 -3.17 19.74
CA GLY A 358 -4.70 -2.65 18.39
C GLY A 358 -4.43 -3.70 17.32
N TYR A 359 -3.90 -4.88 17.66
CA TYR A 359 -3.62 -5.95 16.70
C TYR A 359 -4.90 -6.74 16.36
N GLN A 360 -5.45 -6.52 15.15
CA GLN A 360 -6.76 -7.00 14.72
C GLN A 360 -6.69 -7.94 13.49
N VAL A 361 -5.59 -8.63 13.30
CA VAL A 361 -5.43 -9.61 12.21
C VAL A 361 -6.51 -10.68 12.27
N GLY A 362 -7.23 -10.86 11.17
CA GLY A 362 -8.37 -11.79 11.06
C GLY A 362 -9.72 -11.23 11.49
N ASN A 363 -9.79 -10.02 12.04
CA ASN A 363 -10.99 -9.44 12.61
C ASN A 363 -11.71 -8.41 11.72
N PHE A 364 -11.20 -8.11 10.54
CA PHE A 364 -11.85 -7.15 9.63
C PHE A 364 -13.11 -7.74 8.97
N PRO A 365 -14.08 -6.88 8.59
CA PRO A 365 -15.34 -7.33 8.00
C PRO A 365 -15.16 -8.09 6.69
N PHE A 366 -16.23 -8.76 6.25
CA PHE A 366 -16.29 -9.34 4.92
C PHE A 366 -16.08 -8.28 3.82
N GLY A 367 -15.39 -8.68 2.74
CA GLY A 367 -15.04 -7.78 1.61
C GLY A 367 -13.69 -7.08 1.76
N TRP A 368 -13.12 -7.06 2.98
CA TRP A 368 -11.79 -6.53 3.24
C TRP A 368 -10.72 -7.61 3.09
N ASN A 369 -9.63 -7.28 2.42
CA ASN A 369 -8.38 -8.03 2.48
C ASN A 369 -7.52 -7.45 3.61
N GLU A 370 -6.61 -8.24 4.16
CA GLU A 370 -5.71 -7.80 5.24
C GLU A 370 -4.27 -8.12 4.87
N THR A 371 -3.34 -7.24 5.22
CA THR A 371 -1.90 -7.53 5.13
C THR A 371 -1.51 -8.58 6.15
N ASN A 372 -0.66 -9.53 5.75
CA ASN A 372 -0.35 -10.74 6.52
C ASN A 372 1.11 -10.70 7.02
N ASP A 373 1.31 -10.07 8.17
CA ASP A 373 2.60 -9.98 8.86
C ASP A 373 3.13 -11.35 9.29
N LYS A 374 2.24 -12.30 9.62
CA LYS A 374 2.64 -13.66 10.03
C LYS A 374 3.32 -14.42 8.90
N LEU A 375 2.85 -14.25 7.66
CA LEU A 375 3.53 -14.86 6.51
C LEU A 375 4.92 -14.23 6.32
N ARG A 376 5.03 -12.90 6.38
CA ARG A 376 6.31 -12.19 6.33
C ARG A 376 7.30 -12.76 7.33
N ASP A 377 6.90 -12.76 8.58
CA ASP A 377 7.79 -13.09 9.71
C ASP A 377 8.26 -14.54 9.65
N ILE A 378 7.35 -15.46 9.39
CA ILE A 378 7.69 -16.89 9.32
C ILE A 378 8.52 -17.21 8.08
N THR A 379 8.21 -16.61 6.94
CA THR A 379 8.99 -16.85 5.72
C THR A 379 10.43 -16.36 5.89
N ARG A 380 10.61 -15.19 6.53
CA ARG A 380 11.93 -14.66 6.83
C ARG A 380 12.71 -15.59 7.79
N SER A 381 12.10 -15.99 8.91
CA SER A 381 12.72 -16.91 9.88
C SER A 381 13.05 -18.28 9.26
N PHE A 382 12.13 -18.82 8.45
CA PHE A 382 12.33 -20.12 7.80
C PHE A 382 13.52 -20.11 6.85
N TRP A 383 13.60 -19.14 5.94
CA TRP A 383 14.72 -19.09 4.98
C TRP A 383 16.02 -18.56 5.58
N ARG A 384 15.98 -17.87 6.72
CA ARG A 384 17.18 -17.58 7.51
C ARG A 384 17.82 -18.84 8.07
N GLY A 385 17.05 -19.94 8.25
CA GLY A 385 17.53 -21.22 8.75
C GLY A 385 17.15 -21.48 10.20
N ASP A 386 16.21 -20.72 10.76
CA ASP A 386 15.72 -20.93 12.12
C ASP A 386 14.97 -22.27 12.20
N LEU A 387 15.24 -23.05 13.24
CA LEU A 387 14.66 -24.38 13.40
C LEU A 387 13.26 -24.34 14.02
N GLY A 388 12.44 -25.35 13.73
CA GLY A 388 11.11 -25.52 14.33
C GLY A 388 9.98 -24.72 13.65
N PHE A 389 10.25 -23.99 12.59
CA PHE A 389 9.24 -23.17 11.90
C PHE A 389 8.57 -23.83 10.70
N LEU A 390 8.91 -25.08 10.37
CA LEU A 390 8.36 -25.76 9.19
C LEU A 390 6.82 -25.83 9.19
N LYS A 391 6.22 -26.19 10.33
CA LYS A 391 4.76 -26.30 10.46
C LYS A 391 4.07 -24.97 10.25
N GLU A 392 4.59 -23.90 10.83
CA GLU A 392 3.99 -22.57 10.68
C GLU A 392 4.20 -22.04 9.28
N PHE A 393 5.40 -22.19 8.70
CA PHE A 393 5.66 -21.85 7.30
C PHE A 393 4.68 -22.55 6.33
N ALA A 394 4.47 -23.85 6.52
CA ALA A 394 3.49 -24.62 5.77
C ALA A 394 2.06 -24.06 5.90
N THR A 395 1.65 -23.68 7.12
CA THR A 395 0.35 -23.06 7.38
C THR A 395 0.22 -21.73 6.67
N ARG A 396 1.27 -20.90 6.67
CA ARG A 396 1.26 -19.60 5.98
C ARG A 396 1.20 -19.75 4.47
N LEU A 397 1.97 -20.67 3.87
CA LEU A 397 1.90 -20.98 2.44
C LEU A 397 0.49 -21.35 1.99
N MET A 398 -0.26 -22.06 2.83
CA MET A 398 -1.65 -22.47 2.57
C MET A 398 -2.68 -21.41 2.92
N GLY A 399 -2.26 -20.13 3.11
CA GLY A 399 -3.12 -18.97 3.26
C GLY A 399 -3.61 -18.70 4.67
N SER A 400 -2.87 -19.12 5.70
CA SER A 400 -3.10 -18.72 7.09
C SER A 400 -4.55 -18.97 7.57
N ARG A 401 -5.11 -20.12 7.25
CA ARG A 401 -6.53 -20.45 7.53
C ARG A 401 -6.87 -20.41 9.03
N ASP A 402 -5.91 -20.66 9.89
CA ASP A 402 -6.04 -20.54 11.33
C ASP A 402 -6.37 -19.11 11.81
N LEU A 403 -5.96 -18.09 11.04
CA LEU A 403 -6.20 -16.68 11.34
C LEU A 403 -7.43 -16.13 10.62
N TYR A 404 -7.72 -16.59 9.40
CA TYR A 404 -8.68 -15.94 8.50
C TYR A 404 -9.91 -16.77 8.15
N SER A 405 -10.06 -17.98 8.69
CA SER A 405 -11.25 -18.79 8.45
C SER A 405 -12.27 -18.61 9.58
N ALA A 406 -13.30 -17.80 9.37
CA ALA A 406 -14.52 -17.93 10.15
C ALA A 406 -15.34 -19.14 9.63
N ALA A 407 -15.98 -19.90 10.51
CA ALA A 407 -16.60 -21.19 10.24
C ALA A 407 -17.69 -21.20 9.14
N ASN A 408 -18.12 -20.03 8.64
CA ASN A 408 -19.26 -19.89 7.72
C ASN A 408 -18.99 -18.98 6.51
N TRP A 409 -17.72 -18.61 6.22
CA TRP A 409 -17.41 -17.69 5.11
C TRP A 409 -16.49 -18.33 4.07
N PRO A 410 -16.61 -17.93 2.78
CA PRO A 410 -15.60 -18.26 1.76
C PRO A 410 -14.22 -17.83 2.24
N TYR A 411 -13.20 -18.55 1.82
CA TYR A 411 -11.81 -18.27 2.16
C TYR A 411 -11.43 -16.81 1.83
N LYS A 412 -10.96 -16.06 2.82
CA LYS A 412 -10.48 -14.70 2.66
C LYS A 412 -9.07 -14.71 2.09
N LEU A 413 -8.86 -14.07 0.94
CA LEU A 413 -7.52 -13.87 0.40
C LEU A 413 -6.82 -12.78 1.21
N THR A 414 -5.65 -13.11 1.74
CA THR A 414 -4.77 -12.16 2.43
C THR A 414 -3.84 -11.48 1.45
N VAL A 415 -3.39 -10.27 1.77
CA VAL A 415 -2.30 -9.60 1.06
C VAL A 415 -0.98 -10.04 1.71
N ASN A 416 -0.27 -10.90 1.02
CA ASN A 416 0.97 -11.50 1.48
C ASN A 416 2.16 -10.63 1.03
N TYR A 417 3.15 -10.44 1.89
CA TYR A 417 4.35 -9.67 1.58
C TYR A 417 5.58 -10.25 2.30
N ILE A 418 6.75 -9.97 1.77
CA ILE A 418 8.04 -10.25 2.42
C ILE A 418 8.68 -8.96 2.89
N THR A 419 8.54 -7.91 2.10
CA THR A 419 9.10 -6.56 2.29
C THR A 419 8.01 -5.54 2.04
N TYR A 420 8.16 -4.37 2.63
CA TYR A 420 7.24 -3.25 2.56
C TYR A 420 8.06 -1.95 2.56
N HIS A 421 7.44 -0.78 2.36
CA HIS A 421 8.14 0.50 2.42
C HIS A 421 8.80 0.74 3.80
N ASP A 422 8.16 0.27 4.89
CA ASP A 422 8.63 0.33 6.26
C ASP A 422 9.39 -0.96 6.63
N GLY A 423 10.66 -0.97 6.39
CA GLY A 423 11.51 -2.13 6.65
C GLY A 423 12.69 -2.22 5.68
N PHE A 424 13.39 -3.34 5.72
CA PHE A 424 14.42 -3.64 4.74
C PHE A 424 13.80 -3.94 3.37
N THR A 425 14.44 -3.45 2.30
CA THR A 425 14.24 -3.99 0.95
C THR A 425 14.68 -5.46 0.91
N LEU A 426 14.27 -6.18 -0.12
CA LEU A 426 14.70 -7.58 -0.31
C LEU A 426 16.23 -7.71 -0.40
N GLN A 427 16.90 -6.72 -1.01
CA GLN A 427 18.35 -6.67 -1.08
C GLN A 427 18.96 -6.47 0.31
N ASP A 428 18.40 -5.58 1.12
CA ASP A 428 18.89 -5.32 2.47
C ASP A 428 18.57 -6.46 3.43
N LEU A 429 17.44 -7.13 3.25
CA LEU A 429 17.04 -8.32 4.04
C LEU A 429 18.06 -9.46 3.97
N VAL A 430 18.78 -9.56 2.85
CA VAL A 430 19.83 -10.57 2.64
C VAL A 430 21.25 -10.02 2.77
N SER A 431 21.41 -8.73 3.09
CA SER A 431 22.72 -8.06 3.14
C SER A 431 23.05 -7.45 4.48
N TYR A 432 22.05 -7.16 5.30
CA TYR A 432 22.22 -6.50 6.59
C TYR A 432 21.60 -7.32 7.72
N LYS A 433 22.36 -7.52 8.77
CA LYS A 433 21.88 -8.14 10.00
C LYS A 433 21.32 -7.12 10.98
N HIS A 434 21.87 -5.91 10.93
CA HIS A 434 21.48 -4.81 11.79
C HIS A 434 20.94 -3.65 10.96
N LYS A 435 20.07 -2.83 11.56
CA LYS A 435 19.59 -1.60 10.94
C LYS A 435 20.66 -0.52 10.97
N HIS A 436 20.67 0.34 9.95
CA HIS A 436 21.59 1.47 9.79
C HIS A 436 20.78 2.74 9.46
N ASN A 437 20.07 3.26 10.48
CA ASN A 437 19.19 4.42 10.35
C ASN A 437 19.87 5.74 10.78
N GLU A 438 21.18 5.79 10.90
CA GLU A 438 21.93 6.97 11.37
C GLU A 438 21.63 8.20 10.53
N ALA A 439 21.40 8.03 9.22
CA ALA A 439 21.01 9.11 8.31
C ALA A 439 19.69 9.80 8.71
N ASN A 440 18.80 9.12 9.44
CA ASN A 440 17.55 9.70 9.91
C ASN A 440 17.74 10.75 11.00
N GLY A 441 18.87 10.70 11.72
CA GLY A 441 19.17 11.66 12.82
C GLY A 441 18.58 11.28 14.17
N GLU A 442 17.99 10.09 14.29
CA GLU A 442 17.34 9.58 15.50
C GLU A 442 18.22 8.62 16.32
N GLN A 443 19.54 8.66 16.09
CA GLN A 443 20.53 7.83 16.78
C GLN A 443 20.27 6.32 16.59
N ASN A 444 19.77 5.93 15.41
CA ASN A 444 19.42 4.55 15.06
C ASN A 444 18.41 3.89 16.02
N ARG A 445 17.56 4.68 16.70
CA ARG A 445 16.51 4.18 17.62
C ARG A 445 15.21 3.86 16.89
N ASP A 446 14.93 4.54 15.80
CA ASP A 446 13.76 4.40 14.94
C ASP A 446 13.79 3.10 14.13
N GLY A 447 12.62 2.70 13.59
CA GLY A 447 12.46 1.47 12.84
C GLY A 447 12.52 0.19 13.67
N HIS A 448 12.24 -0.94 13.02
CA HIS A 448 12.21 -2.24 13.69
C HIS A 448 13.59 -2.71 14.17
N GLY A 449 13.65 -3.29 15.38
CA GLY A 449 14.89 -3.88 15.94
C GLY A 449 15.15 -5.30 15.47
N ASP A 450 14.11 -6.09 15.17
CA ASP A 450 14.22 -7.47 14.67
C ASP A 450 13.67 -7.58 13.24
N ASN A 451 14.56 -7.50 12.26
CA ASN A 451 14.20 -7.61 10.84
C ASN A 451 14.09 -9.05 10.34
N ARG A 452 14.48 -10.03 11.15
CA ARG A 452 14.62 -11.45 10.77
C ARG A 452 15.46 -11.63 9.51
N SER A 453 16.47 -10.77 9.35
CA SER A 453 17.39 -10.70 8.22
C SER A 453 18.67 -11.49 8.50
N ASP A 454 19.48 -11.72 7.47
CA ASP A 454 20.84 -12.24 7.61
C ASP A 454 21.75 -11.62 6.54
N ASN A 455 23.01 -11.39 6.91
CA ASN A 455 24.04 -10.87 6.02
C ASN A 455 24.89 -11.96 5.34
N TYR A 456 24.69 -13.21 5.72
CA TYR A 456 25.42 -14.41 5.23
C TYR A 456 26.94 -14.29 5.37
N GLY A 457 27.41 -13.61 6.42
CA GLY A 457 28.81 -13.51 6.78
C GLY A 457 29.51 -12.21 6.47
N PHE A 458 28.82 -11.21 5.86
CA PHE A 458 29.37 -9.89 5.61
C PHE A 458 28.27 -8.82 5.64
N GLU A 459 28.42 -7.78 6.44
CA GLU A 459 27.44 -6.70 6.57
C GLU A 459 27.57 -5.74 5.39
N GLY A 460 26.47 -5.54 4.66
CA GLY A 460 26.44 -4.69 3.47
C GLY A 460 26.96 -5.36 2.20
N ASP A 461 27.42 -4.57 1.25
CA ASP A 461 27.91 -5.06 -0.05
C ASP A 461 29.25 -5.81 0.07
N THR A 462 29.48 -6.79 -0.82
CA THR A 462 30.66 -7.68 -0.76
C THR A 462 31.05 -8.18 -2.16
N ASP A 463 32.35 -8.39 -2.37
CA ASP A 463 32.89 -9.02 -3.57
C ASP A 463 32.93 -10.55 -3.49
N SER A 464 32.60 -11.14 -2.35
CA SER A 464 32.57 -12.60 -2.19
C SER A 464 31.51 -13.25 -3.09
N ILE A 465 31.97 -14.00 -4.09
CA ILE A 465 31.11 -14.72 -5.05
C ILE A 465 30.17 -15.67 -4.31
N VAL A 466 30.65 -16.34 -3.26
CA VAL A 466 29.86 -17.32 -2.47
C VAL A 466 28.72 -16.62 -1.73
N ILE A 467 29.03 -15.48 -1.07
CA ILE A 467 28.02 -14.72 -0.32
C ILE A 467 27.00 -14.14 -1.30
N ARG A 468 27.42 -13.53 -2.39
CA ARG A 468 26.51 -13.00 -3.43
C ARG A 468 25.60 -14.08 -4.01
N ALA A 469 26.15 -15.23 -4.38
CA ALA A 469 25.35 -16.35 -4.89
C ALA A 469 24.32 -16.85 -3.87
N THR A 470 24.67 -16.87 -2.58
CA THR A 470 23.76 -17.22 -1.50
C THR A 470 22.63 -16.19 -1.36
N ARG A 471 22.96 -14.90 -1.35
CA ARG A 471 21.97 -13.81 -1.28
C ARG A 471 20.99 -13.86 -2.45
N GLU A 472 21.48 -14.06 -3.67
CA GLU A 472 20.64 -14.17 -4.87
C GLU A 472 19.69 -15.37 -4.81
N ARG A 473 20.14 -16.51 -4.32
CA ARG A 473 19.27 -17.68 -4.08
C ARG A 473 18.22 -17.38 -3.02
N GLN A 474 18.58 -16.73 -1.93
CA GLN A 474 17.64 -16.37 -0.87
C GLN A 474 16.57 -15.37 -1.34
N LYS A 475 16.92 -14.36 -2.13
CA LYS A 475 15.93 -13.48 -2.75
C LYS A 475 14.90 -14.28 -3.57
N ARG A 476 15.38 -15.29 -4.35
CA ARG A 476 14.46 -16.17 -5.11
C ARG A 476 13.62 -17.05 -4.19
N ASN A 477 14.16 -17.56 -3.06
CA ASN A 477 13.40 -18.33 -2.08
C ASN A 477 12.25 -17.50 -1.50
N PHE A 478 12.51 -16.26 -1.12
CA PHE A 478 11.51 -15.34 -0.61
C PHE A 478 10.42 -15.07 -1.64
N MET A 479 10.79 -14.71 -2.87
CA MET A 479 9.82 -14.38 -3.93
C MET A 479 9.06 -15.61 -4.42
N ALA A 480 9.66 -16.78 -4.51
CA ALA A 480 8.96 -18.02 -4.84
C ALA A 480 7.93 -18.35 -3.75
N SER A 481 8.30 -18.25 -2.46
CA SER A 481 7.38 -18.46 -1.34
C SER A 481 6.21 -17.47 -1.38
N LEU A 482 6.46 -16.21 -1.69
CA LEU A 482 5.44 -15.17 -1.81
C LEU A 482 4.47 -15.44 -2.97
N LEU A 483 5.03 -15.64 -4.17
CA LEU A 483 4.24 -15.76 -5.41
C LEU A 483 3.42 -17.05 -5.47
N PHE A 484 3.90 -18.11 -4.85
CA PHE A 484 3.22 -19.41 -4.85
C PHE A 484 2.53 -19.75 -3.52
N ALA A 485 2.43 -18.80 -2.58
CA ALA A 485 1.52 -18.89 -1.45
C ALA A 485 0.07 -18.59 -1.87
N PHE A 486 -0.89 -19.14 -1.11
CA PHE A 486 -2.30 -18.78 -1.24
C PHE A 486 -2.55 -17.38 -0.67
N GLY A 487 -2.99 -16.46 -1.51
CA GLY A 487 -3.22 -15.04 -1.19
C GLY A 487 -2.86 -14.13 -2.36
N ILE A 488 -2.91 -12.85 -2.13
CA ILE A 488 -2.54 -11.80 -3.08
C ILE A 488 -1.09 -11.40 -2.79
N PRO A 489 -0.14 -11.59 -3.69
CA PRO A 489 1.24 -11.18 -3.45
C PRO A 489 1.39 -9.67 -3.56
N HIS A 490 2.11 -9.10 -2.63
CA HIS A 490 2.53 -7.71 -2.59
C HIS A 490 4.06 -7.64 -2.69
N ILE A 491 4.56 -6.92 -3.67
CA ILE A 491 5.98 -6.78 -4.01
C ILE A 491 6.34 -5.29 -3.90
N LEU A 492 7.37 -4.97 -3.15
CA LEU A 492 7.97 -3.64 -3.16
C LEU A 492 8.70 -3.44 -4.49
N THR A 493 8.41 -2.38 -5.24
CA THR A 493 9.06 -2.14 -6.55
C THR A 493 10.58 -2.03 -6.45
N ALA A 494 11.10 -1.57 -5.32
CA ALA A 494 12.52 -1.57 -5.00
C ALA A 494 13.16 -2.96 -5.11
N ASP A 495 12.42 -4.03 -4.78
CA ASP A 495 12.91 -5.40 -4.83
C ASP A 495 13.14 -5.87 -6.27
N VAL A 496 12.27 -5.43 -7.21
CA VAL A 496 12.41 -5.75 -8.64
C VAL A 496 13.75 -5.25 -9.19
N LEU A 497 14.21 -4.09 -8.70
CA LEU A 497 15.46 -3.46 -9.11
C LEU A 497 16.66 -3.87 -8.24
N SER A 498 16.45 -4.76 -7.26
CA SER A 498 17.47 -5.09 -6.25
C SER A 498 18.07 -3.82 -5.61
N HIS A 499 17.20 -2.86 -5.29
CA HIS A 499 17.59 -1.61 -4.66
C HIS A 499 17.96 -1.83 -3.20
N THR A 500 19.01 -1.14 -2.74
CA THR A 500 19.43 -1.13 -1.34
C THR A 500 19.19 0.24 -0.73
N GLN A 501 18.59 0.30 0.44
CA GLN A 501 18.52 1.48 1.30
C GLN A 501 19.73 1.58 2.24
N LYS A 502 20.82 0.83 1.91
CA LYS A 502 22.08 0.80 2.68
C LYS A 502 21.87 0.37 4.14
N GLY A 503 20.87 -0.52 4.36
CA GLY A 503 20.51 -1.00 5.69
C GLY A 503 19.61 -0.04 6.48
N ASN A 504 19.13 1.04 5.90
CA ASN A 504 18.09 1.87 6.51
C ASN A 504 16.73 1.16 6.38
N ASN A 505 16.12 0.80 7.52
CA ASN A 505 14.82 0.13 7.55
C ASN A 505 13.64 1.05 7.91
N ASN A 506 13.86 2.37 7.89
CA ASN A 506 12.84 3.37 8.20
C ASN A 506 13.09 4.66 7.41
N ALA A 507 13.14 4.57 6.10
CA ALA A 507 13.57 5.66 5.20
C ALA A 507 12.52 6.78 5.01
N TYR A 508 11.61 6.97 5.98
CA TYR A 508 10.48 7.89 5.88
C TYR A 508 10.86 9.36 5.63
N CYS A 509 12.06 9.77 6.07
CA CYS A 509 12.59 11.12 5.94
C CYS A 509 13.77 11.22 4.96
N GLN A 510 13.97 10.22 4.10
CA GLN A 510 15.09 10.14 3.16
C GLN A 510 14.64 10.48 1.72
N ASP A 511 14.54 11.77 1.41
CA ASP A 511 14.24 12.24 0.05
C ASP A 511 15.54 12.34 -0.78
N ASN A 512 16.25 11.22 -0.95
CA ASN A 512 17.55 11.12 -1.60
C ASN A 512 17.79 9.71 -2.18
N ASP A 513 19.02 9.38 -2.54
CA ASP A 513 19.46 8.10 -3.12
C ASP A 513 19.29 6.87 -2.20
N ILE A 514 18.98 7.05 -0.92
CA ILE A 514 18.58 5.96 -0.04
C ILE A 514 17.19 5.42 -0.46
N SER A 515 16.27 6.31 -0.81
CA SER A 515 14.89 5.95 -1.15
C SER A 515 14.58 5.98 -2.65
N TRP A 516 15.31 6.81 -3.43
CA TRP A 516 15.08 6.88 -4.88
C TRP A 516 15.66 5.65 -5.55
N LEU A 517 14.83 4.95 -6.33
CA LEU A 517 15.20 3.66 -6.91
C LEU A 517 16.39 3.77 -7.86
N ASN A 518 17.40 2.94 -7.63
CA ASN A 518 18.57 2.87 -8.47
C ASN A 518 18.30 2.02 -9.72
N TRP A 519 18.29 2.65 -10.87
CA TRP A 519 18.07 2.04 -12.19
C TRP A 519 19.34 1.51 -12.84
N GLU A 520 20.52 1.70 -12.22
CA GLU A 520 21.75 1.09 -12.71
C GLU A 520 21.59 -0.42 -12.79
N ASN A 521 21.91 -0.96 -13.97
CA ASN A 521 21.73 -2.37 -14.26
C ASN A 521 23.10 -3.07 -14.36
N ASN A 522 23.13 -4.31 -13.90
CA ASN A 522 24.23 -5.24 -14.13
C ASN A 522 23.64 -6.64 -14.36
N GLU A 523 24.48 -7.60 -14.77
CA GLU A 523 24.05 -8.96 -15.09
C GLU A 523 23.24 -9.60 -13.95
N THR A 524 23.68 -9.47 -12.70
CA THR A 524 23.00 -10.06 -11.53
C THR A 524 21.62 -9.46 -11.29
N LYS A 525 21.48 -8.14 -11.37
CA LYS A 525 20.19 -7.45 -11.23
C LYS A 525 19.25 -7.80 -12.38
N GLN A 526 19.77 -7.87 -13.59
CA GLN A 526 19.00 -8.26 -14.77
C GLN A 526 18.51 -9.70 -14.66
N ASP A 527 19.38 -10.66 -14.32
CA ASP A 527 19.01 -12.05 -14.09
C ASP A 527 17.88 -12.20 -13.06
N PHE A 528 17.98 -11.48 -11.94
CA PHE A 528 16.95 -11.53 -10.90
C PHE A 528 15.63 -10.93 -11.40
N ARG A 529 15.67 -9.78 -12.06
CA ARG A 529 14.50 -9.10 -12.61
C ARG A 529 13.76 -9.95 -13.66
N GLU A 530 14.51 -10.58 -14.58
CA GLU A 530 13.94 -11.47 -15.60
C GLU A 530 13.35 -12.73 -14.96
N TRP A 531 14.05 -13.33 -13.99
CA TRP A 531 13.54 -14.46 -13.23
C TRP A 531 12.23 -14.09 -12.51
N LEU A 532 12.17 -12.96 -11.82
CA LEU A 532 10.98 -12.51 -11.09
C LEU A 532 9.80 -12.27 -12.04
N ALA A 533 10.02 -11.61 -13.17
CA ALA A 533 9.00 -11.43 -14.22
C ALA A 533 8.44 -12.76 -14.71
N GLY A 534 9.32 -13.74 -14.94
CA GLY A 534 8.92 -15.12 -15.30
C GLY A 534 8.08 -15.79 -14.22
N MET A 535 8.40 -15.56 -12.93
CA MET A 535 7.64 -16.14 -11.81
C MET A 535 6.27 -15.46 -11.63
N VAL A 536 6.16 -14.16 -11.87
CA VAL A 536 4.87 -13.45 -11.88
C VAL A 536 3.96 -14.02 -12.97
N ALA A 537 4.48 -14.22 -14.19
CA ALA A 537 3.74 -14.85 -15.29
C ALA A 537 3.35 -16.31 -14.96
N ALA A 538 4.27 -17.09 -14.37
CA ALA A 538 4.02 -18.47 -13.95
C ALA A 538 2.91 -18.54 -12.88
N ARG A 539 2.89 -17.61 -11.92
CA ARG A 539 1.79 -17.50 -10.94
C ARG A 539 0.44 -17.36 -11.65
N GLN A 540 0.31 -16.44 -12.60
CA GLN A 540 -0.94 -16.21 -13.33
C GLN A 540 -1.40 -17.49 -14.03
N THR A 541 -0.47 -18.20 -14.67
CA THR A 541 -0.77 -19.39 -15.45
C THR A 541 -1.09 -20.61 -14.58
N TYR A 542 -0.30 -20.84 -13.53
CA TYR A 542 -0.30 -22.11 -12.80
C TYR A 542 -0.92 -22.03 -11.42
N MET A 543 -0.71 -20.93 -10.65
CA MET A 543 -1.17 -20.84 -9.27
C MET A 543 -2.59 -20.27 -9.14
N VAL A 544 -2.97 -19.30 -9.96
CA VAL A 544 -4.31 -18.66 -9.90
C VAL A 544 -5.46 -19.70 -10.03
N PRO A 545 -5.40 -20.71 -10.91
CA PRO A 545 -6.43 -21.75 -10.95
C PRO A 545 -6.60 -22.52 -9.64
N PHE A 546 -5.50 -22.81 -8.93
CA PHE A 546 -5.57 -23.44 -7.60
C PHE A 546 -6.18 -22.51 -6.56
N ILE A 547 -5.79 -21.23 -6.54
CA ILE A 547 -6.37 -20.25 -5.63
C ILE A 547 -7.88 -20.19 -5.81
N ARG A 548 -8.39 -20.08 -7.05
CA ARG A 548 -9.83 -20.03 -7.35
C ARG A 548 -10.58 -21.25 -6.83
N VAL A 549 -10.06 -22.43 -7.09
CA VAL A 549 -10.74 -23.68 -6.69
C VAL A 549 -10.68 -23.86 -5.18
N PHE A 550 -9.55 -23.56 -4.54
CA PHE A 550 -9.39 -23.70 -3.09
C PHE A 550 -10.06 -22.59 -2.27
N SER A 551 -10.34 -21.44 -2.87
CA SER A 551 -11.11 -20.34 -2.26
C SER A 551 -12.61 -20.46 -2.52
N GLY A 552 -13.05 -21.24 -3.50
CA GLY A 552 -14.43 -21.43 -3.89
C GLY A 552 -15.22 -22.34 -2.96
N GLU A 553 -16.53 -22.45 -3.23
CA GLU A 553 -17.46 -23.28 -2.45
C GLU A 553 -17.29 -24.79 -2.70
N ASN A 554 -16.83 -25.19 -3.88
CA ASN A 554 -16.67 -26.61 -4.28
C ASN A 554 -15.30 -27.19 -3.88
N ARG A 555 -15.06 -27.34 -2.58
CA ARG A 555 -13.78 -27.81 -2.01
C ARG A 555 -13.63 -29.34 -1.93
N ASN A 556 -14.71 -30.09 -2.10
CA ASN A 556 -14.80 -31.48 -1.63
C ASN A 556 -13.92 -32.50 -2.36
N ASN A 557 -13.34 -32.14 -3.54
CA ASN A 557 -12.49 -33.03 -4.31
C ASN A 557 -11.04 -32.55 -4.44
N ASN A 558 -10.64 -31.49 -3.72
CA ASN A 558 -9.29 -30.97 -3.79
C ASN A 558 -8.38 -31.74 -2.84
N ARG A 559 -7.14 -31.98 -3.29
CA ARG A 559 -6.16 -32.73 -2.54
C ARG A 559 -5.07 -31.82 -2.02
N ILE A 560 -4.73 -31.96 -0.75
CA ILE A 560 -3.55 -31.36 -0.11
C ILE A 560 -2.87 -32.50 0.64
N ALA A 561 -1.63 -32.78 0.30
CA ALA A 561 -0.83 -33.78 0.97
C ALA A 561 0.58 -33.23 1.28
N TRP A 562 0.97 -33.33 2.53
CA TRP A 562 2.33 -33.06 2.96
C TRP A 562 3.10 -34.36 3.00
N ARG A 563 4.29 -34.38 2.41
CA ARG A 563 5.09 -35.60 2.27
C ARG A 563 6.52 -35.37 2.73
N ARG A 564 7.13 -36.41 3.29
CA ARG A 564 8.54 -36.45 3.56
C ARG A 564 9.32 -36.59 2.25
N VAL A 565 10.63 -36.44 2.30
CA VAL A 565 11.52 -36.60 1.13
C VAL A 565 11.42 -38.00 0.50
N ASP A 566 11.12 -39.04 1.28
CA ASP A 566 10.91 -40.43 0.82
C ASP A 566 9.53 -40.68 0.16
N GLY A 567 8.73 -39.64 0.00
CA GLY A 567 7.39 -39.67 -0.61
C GLY A 567 6.28 -40.13 0.35
N LYS A 568 6.56 -40.55 1.57
CA LYS A 568 5.56 -40.94 2.55
C LYS A 568 4.86 -39.74 3.16
N PRO A 569 3.62 -39.85 3.66
CA PRO A 569 2.94 -38.77 4.36
C PRO A 569 3.73 -38.28 5.57
N MET A 570 3.61 -36.99 5.88
CA MET A 570 4.13 -36.39 7.12
C MET A 570 3.34 -36.91 8.32
N GLU A 571 4.06 -37.26 9.38
CA GLU A 571 3.52 -37.62 10.70
C GLU A 571 3.64 -36.45 11.67
N MET A 572 2.95 -36.50 12.82
CA MET A 572 2.92 -35.39 13.78
C MET A 572 4.33 -34.98 14.26
N ASP A 573 5.19 -35.97 14.54
CA ASP A 573 6.55 -35.72 15.02
C ASP A 573 7.49 -35.15 13.96
N ASP A 574 7.21 -35.42 12.68
CA ASP A 574 8.00 -34.94 11.55
C ASP A 574 8.01 -33.40 11.48
N TRP A 575 6.89 -32.76 11.82
CA TRP A 575 6.73 -31.31 11.79
C TRP A 575 7.71 -30.56 12.72
N ASN A 576 8.13 -31.19 13.81
CA ASN A 576 9.05 -30.62 14.78
C ASN A 576 10.51 -30.99 14.49
N ARG A 577 10.75 -32.04 13.68
CA ARG A 577 12.08 -32.63 13.47
C ARG A 577 12.66 -32.35 12.10
N LEU A 578 11.80 -32.26 11.07
CA LEU A 578 12.23 -32.11 9.68
C LEU A 578 12.33 -30.64 9.29
N SER A 579 13.24 -30.34 8.35
CA SER A 579 13.41 -29.04 7.71
C SER A 579 13.31 -29.14 6.17
N SER A 580 12.87 -30.31 5.66
CA SER A 580 12.61 -30.56 4.25
C SER A 580 11.27 -31.24 4.10
N VAL A 581 10.45 -30.77 3.15
CA VAL A 581 9.08 -31.26 2.97
C VAL A 581 8.64 -31.07 1.52
N ALA A 582 7.76 -31.95 1.03
CA ALA A 582 7.02 -31.73 -0.19
C ALA A 582 5.56 -31.41 0.09
N LEU A 583 5.04 -30.34 -0.54
CA LEU A 583 3.61 -30.03 -0.60
C LEU A 583 3.06 -30.46 -1.95
N HIS A 584 2.10 -31.36 -1.94
CA HIS A 584 1.40 -31.85 -3.13
C HIS A 584 -0.05 -31.36 -3.08
N ILE A 585 -0.45 -30.54 -4.05
CA ILE A 585 -1.81 -30.06 -4.21
C ILE A 585 -2.39 -30.49 -5.55
N GLY A 586 -3.68 -30.80 -5.60
CA GLY A 586 -4.36 -31.23 -6.82
C GLY A 586 -5.81 -30.74 -6.89
N ILE A 587 -6.28 -30.45 -8.10
CA ILE A 587 -7.66 -30.06 -8.38
C ILE A 587 -8.44 -31.29 -8.83
N GLY A 588 -9.43 -31.72 -8.02
CA GLY A 588 -10.22 -32.91 -8.33
C GLY A 588 -9.41 -34.20 -8.39
N SER A 589 -10.01 -35.29 -8.90
CA SER A 589 -9.34 -36.59 -9.04
C SER A 589 -8.39 -36.67 -10.26
N ASP A 590 -8.76 -35.99 -11.34
CA ASP A 590 -8.06 -36.05 -12.64
C ASP A 590 -7.66 -34.68 -13.17
N GLY A 591 -7.61 -33.68 -12.32
CA GLY A 591 -7.21 -32.31 -12.65
C GLY A 591 -5.70 -32.07 -12.53
N PRO A 592 -5.27 -30.83 -12.75
CA PRO A 592 -3.87 -30.45 -12.62
C PRO A 592 -3.35 -30.59 -11.19
N GLU A 593 -2.07 -30.83 -11.08
CA GLU A 593 -1.37 -30.99 -9.79
C GLU A 593 -0.14 -30.09 -9.74
N MET A 594 0.21 -29.67 -8.53
CA MET A 594 1.41 -28.91 -8.25
C MET A 594 2.16 -29.55 -7.08
N LEU A 595 3.47 -29.63 -7.20
CA LEU A 595 4.35 -30.21 -6.18
C LEU A 595 5.45 -29.22 -5.83
N TYR A 596 5.50 -28.81 -4.58
CA TYR A 596 6.55 -27.96 -4.04
C TYR A 596 7.58 -28.85 -3.35
N LEU A 597 8.84 -28.73 -3.71
CA LEU A 597 9.96 -29.38 -3.06
C LEU A 597 10.74 -28.32 -2.28
N ILE A 598 10.69 -28.39 -0.96
CA ILE A 598 11.23 -27.36 -0.06
C ILE A 598 12.34 -28.01 0.78
N ASN A 599 13.56 -27.50 0.64
CA ASN A 599 14.72 -27.95 1.38
C ASN A 599 15.39 -26.77 2.11
N GLN A 600 15.17 -26.64 3.40
CA GLN A 600 15.81 -25.64 4.25
C GLN A 600 17.21 -26.11 4.74
N THR A 601 17.52 -27.39 4.61
CA THR A 601 18.78 -27.95 5.17
C THR A 601 20.02 -27.48 4.41
N ASN A 602 21.17 -27.52 5.06
CA ASN A 602 22.47 -27.23 4.45
C ASN A 602 23.04 -28.42 3.63
N ALA A 603 22.25 -29.47 3.44
CA ALA A 603 22.60 -30.65 2.62
C ALA A 603 21.61 -30.85 1.48
N PRO A 604 22.01 -31.45 0.36
CA PRO A 604 21.07 -31.83 -0.69
C PRO A 604 20.04 -32.84 -0.15
N ALA A 605 18.78 -32.69 -0.59
CA ALA A 605 17.69 -33.60 -0.25
C ALA A 605 17.16 -34.29 -1.52
N ARG A 606 17.00 -35.62 -1.48
CA ARG A 606 16.46 -36.39 -2.59
C ARG A 606 14.99 -36.65 -2.36
N PHE A 607 14.14 -36.00 -3.16
CA PHE A 607 12.69 -36.12 -3.10
C PHE A 607 12.21 -37.22 -4.05
N VAL A 608 11.42 -38.15 -3.54
CA VAL A 608 10.72 -39.18 -4.34
C VAL A 608 9.40 -38.58 -4.81
N LEU A 609 9.23 -38.57 -6.14
CA LEU A 609 7.99 -38.05 -6.76
C LEU A 609 6.84 -39.06 -6.65
N PRO A 610 5.57 -38.63 -6.67
CA PRO A 610 4.41 -39.54 -6.65
C PRO A 610 4.44 -40.53 -7.80
N LYS A 611 4.35 -41.84 -7.48
CA LYS A 611 4.48 -42.95 -8.44
C LYS A 611 3.21 -43.26 -9.24
N ASP A 612 2.06 -42.75 -8.77
CA ASP A 612 0.73 -43.10 -9.27
C ASP A 612 0.48 -42.59 -10.69
N ARG A 613 1.40 -41.82 -11.22
CA ARG A 613 1.31 -41.23 -12.55
C ARG A 613 2.67 -41.39 -13.24
N GLN A 614 2.72 -42.25 -14.21
CA GLN A 614 3.84 -42.39 -15.19
C GLN A 614 3.90 -41.11 -16.02
N GLN A 615 4.35 -39.96 -15.48
CA GLN A 615 4.17 -38.70 -16.20
C GLN A 615 5.23 -37.66 -15.85
N ASP A 616 5.56 -36.89 -16.88
CA ASP A 616 6.48 -35.80 -16.91
C ASP A 616 6.00 -34.64 -16.02
N TRP A 617 6.55 -34.50 -14.85
CA TRP A 617 6.43 -33.28 -14.06
C TRP A 617 7.21 -32.15 -14.73
N ARG A 618 6.55 -31.07 -15.06
CA ARG A 618 7.18 -29.90 -15.64
C ARG A 618 7.71 -29.00 -14.52
N LEU A 619 9.00 -28.68 -14.53
CA LEU A 619 9.60 -27.70 -13.64
C LEU A 619 9.14 -26.31 -14.04
N ILE A 620 8.51 -25.55 -13.12
CA ILE A 620 8.05 -24.19 -13.34
C ILE A 620 8.80 -23.15 -12.50
N CYS A 621 9.45 -23.59 -11.43
CA CYS A 621 10.28 -22.73 -10.58
C CYS A 621 11.43 -23.56 -9.99
N ASP A 622 12.64 -23.01 -10.02
CA ASP A 622 13.78 -23.46 -9.21
C ASP A 622 14.56 -22.24 -8.73
N THR A 623 14.70 -22.10 -7.42
CA THR A 623 15.36 -20.94 -6.83
C THR A 623 16.90 -20.97 -6.97
N ASN A 624 17.48 -22.08 -7.38
CA ASN A 624 18.91 -22.19 -7.73
C ASN A 624 19.22 -21.74 -9.16
N MET A 625 18.23 -21.70 -10.04
CA MET A 625 18.42 -21.34 -11.45
C MET A 625 18.26 -19.85 -11.66
N ARG A 626 19.12 -19.28 -12.50
CA ARG A 626 19.04 -17.90 -12.96
C ARG A 626 17.89 -17.64 -13.94
N HIS A 627 17.50 -18.68 -14.69
CA HIS A 627 16.41 -18.63 -15.65
C HIS A 627 15.40 -19.74 -15.37
N ALA A 628 14.11 -19.45 -15.58
CA ALA A 628 13.07 -20.48 -15.54
C ALA A 628 13.27 -21.45 -16.71
N GLN A 629 13.99 -22.53 -16.51
CA GLN A 629 14.11 -23.58 -17.51
C GLN A 629 12.96 -24.56 -17.35
N HIS A 630 12.24 -24.77 -18.45
CA HIS A 630 11.23 -25.82 -18.53
C HIS A 630 11.92 -27.19 -18.65
N GLY A 631 12.27 -27.76 -17.50
CA GLY A 631 12.76 -29.14 -17.41
C GLY A 631 11.62 -30.11 -17.10
N HIS A 632 11.85 -31.39 -17.40
CA HIS A 632 10.97 -32.48 -16.98
C HIS A 632 11.64 -33.24 -15.84
N ALA A 633 10.85 -33.74 -14.90
CA ALA A 633 11.33 -34.49 -13.75
C ALA A 633 10.54 -35.79 -13.62
N GLU A 634 11.23 -36.91 -13.46
CA GLU A 634 10.68 -38.23 -13.24
C GLU A 634 11.37 -38.93 -12.06
N GLY A 635 10.62 -39.77 -11.35
CA GLY A 635 11.12 -40.63 -10.28
C GLY A 635 11.61 -39.88 -9.04
N GLU A 636 12.79 -39.28 -9.11
CA GLU A 636 13.40 -38.55 -8.00
C GLU A 636 13.98 -37.22 -8.43
N VAL A 637 13.92 -36.23 -7.56
CA VAL A 637 14.55 -34.91 -7.74
C VAL A 637 15.55 -34.64 -6.62
N LEU A 638 16.78 -34.30 -7.00
CA LEU A 638 17.79 -33.83 -6.05
C LEU A 638 17.65 -32.31 -5.86
N GLN A 639 17.07 -31.92 -4.73
CA GLN A 639 16.91 -30.52 -4.35
C GLN A 639 18.17 -30.04 -3.65
N LEU A 640 18.77 -28.97 -4.15
CA LEU A 640 19.98 -28.38 -3.57
C LEU A 640 19.73 -27.81 -2.15
N PRO A 641 20.78 -27.55 -1.36
CA PRO A 641 20.66 -26.94 -0.03
C PRO A 641 19.98 -25.58 -0.08
N VAL A 642 19.16 -25.31 0.92
CA VAL A 642 18.47 -24.03 1.14
C VAL A 642 17.81 -23.51 -0.14
N SER A 643 16.89 -24.31 -0.70
CA SER A 643 16.24 -24.00 -1.97
C SER A 643 14.86 -24.61 -2.11
N MET A 644 14.12 -24.12 -3.09
CA MET A 644 12.77 -24.56 -3.40
C MET A 644 12.63 -24.78 -4.90
N SER A 645 11.91 -25.86 -5.27
CA SER A 645 11.43 -26.08 -6.65
C SER A 645 9.93 -26.31 -6.67
N ILE A 646 9.29 -25.91 -7.75
CA ILE A 646 7.86 -26.13 -7.97
C ILE A 646 7.70 -26.85 -9.30
N LEU A 647 7.01 -27.98 -9.25
CA LEU A 647 6.68 -28.83 -10.38
C LEU A 647 5.18 -28.75 -10.65
N TYR A 648 4.82 -28.78 -11.91
CA TYR A 648 3.43 -28.78 -12.38
C TYR A 648 3.16 -29.98 -13.26
N TYR A 649 2.00 -30.60 -13.08
CA TYR A 649 1.51 -31.68 -13.87
C TYR A 649 0.13 -31.37 -14.46
N GLN A 650 -0.03 -31.55 -15.78
CA GLN A 650 -1.30 -31.41 -16.48
C GLN A 650 -1.70 -32.77 -17.04
N PRO A 651 -2.80 -33.40 -16.57
CA PRO A 651 -3.29 -34.63 -17.14
C PRO A 651 -3.58 -34.48 -18.65
N LYS A 652 -3.21 -35.48 -19.47
CA LYS A 652 -3.65 -35.53 -20.85
C LYS A 652 -5.17 -35.71 -20.85
N LYS A 653 -5.90 -34.88 -21.59
CA LYS A 653 -7.34 -35.11 -21.80
C LYS A 653 -7.49 -36.51 -22.37
N LYS A 654 -8.27 -37.41 -21.73
CA LYS A 654 -8.71 -38.64 -22.35
C LYS A 654 -9.42 -38.23 -23.63
N SER A 655 -8.90 -38.65 -24.79
CA SER A 655 -9.64 -38.57 -26.04
C SER A 655 -10.97 -39.27 -25.82
N ALA A 656 -12.06 -38.50 -25.92
CA ALA A 656 -13.42 -39.00 -25.79
C ALA A 656 -13.73 -39.99 -26.92
#